data_0485607a0b6e9600e90a0a68dc461cd4
#
_entry.id   0485607a0b6e9600e90a0a68dc461cd4
#
_cell.length_a   1.000
_cell.length_b   1.000
_cell.length_c   1.000
_cell.angle_alpha   90.00
_cell.angle_beta   90.00
_cell.angle_gamma   90.00
#
_symmetry.space_group_name_H-M   'P 1'
#
loop_
_entity.id
_entity.type
_entity.pdbx_description
1 polymer ?
#
loop_
_entity_poly.entity_id
_entity_poly.type
_entity_poly.pdbx_seq_one_letter_code
_entity_poly.pdbx_strand_id
1 'polypeptide(L)'
;MNKRRVFFGFFMLIFFCRALFCYDGVMAGQNNIKIARTEYFDIIYAPGSEKSAEVLYENADGIFTELSNLFGLLHTFRLPVVISPSQDEFNAYYSSAPFSHIVMYDTVPPESFAVFSETLLSTFCHELIHAVTYNLHNNFWTAVKKIGGDAYNPALLTITSGWAEGASVSVESSGGEGRLNSEYHKQLVRQAKIEGKFPRFSEVQGARDVYPSGQLSYYFGGAFSAFLQQKYGMEKYARFWYKCVNFQTLTYFGCFKKVYGFPIQDAWEEFYDSVEVPDVSCDPAEEDWCAALTAGGKNGNLKNVSLVCASEEGAAFYDADSASVKYACFGRGKTGGSFEEGALSRAKTVCTQNDVSRLNISSGGELLAVSYTSLSGRVPKNKIRIINTKTRRSFTLKESGIRDGTVFFADGKWYLAAVKTHSQYCTLNLYSLTEGKNGSVKKAVLVRQKKFGFGKGVFSPSGSSSGRVFYILKDGMEYTIRAFSALQDETEWTVPLPEKDMVIQTVNVRAGADGTERLAFSFTRPGTIPRLALLSADISGRKADFSLSTRDSSGGIFSPSCVSGKKYVYSAHFFESNAIFTADLQKMTFETYSVRISEFAPGLQNAAALSAVSPLPQAVSSGTQADSPFPEFSSASKPFSPAKYAFSGPHGTFVPFALTQSYVIKKSADALEAVLVPFGISYITGTPWTYPLFGFSAGFNPLTESAALLAGIYGGTPQTELLSYYALLQVEFDLDGYKQAYGALNVSSKIALGGRTYLSFLQNAQIFEGRQGLIEIPENSEKFFGALKSDDETHRVLFTDRTSAGLGTIKKSGKGFYDYSGVELSAVYMQNWCACVSEPSYEYDGYQNIGLDFTAKNSALLPLFAEVFLFPSKSYFLGALAECVFLTKEIQKSTVKMPFLYANRFTLSGYYMGKFTHGWRTYMDSWSVLDTADYMRYLCEGDFYYYDEACLSASFMLTPNIGGLSRPAFRFELKAQFFYRQHPDPDQNHYSASICGITVF
;
A
#
# COMPACT_ATOMS: atom_id res chain seq x y z
N MET A 1 -4.01 -41.63 -26.10
CA MET A 1 -3.59 -40.25 -25.77
C MET A 1 -2.14 -40.03 -26.24
N ASN A 2 -1.92 -39.10 -27.17
CA ASN A 2 -0.62 -38.90 -27.78
C ASN A 2 0.33 -38.23 -26.79
N LYS A 3 1.30 -38.96 -26.22
CA LYS A 3 2.30 -38.50 -25.22
C LYS A 3 2.97 -37.17 -25.57
N ARG A 4 3.03 -36.82 -26.87
CA ARG A 4 3.59 -35.56 -27.37
C ARG A 4 2.75 -34.31 -27.03
N ARG A 5 1.43 -34.45 -26.86
CA ARG A 5 0.53 -33.28 -26.58
C ARG A 5 0.48 -32.93 -25.10
N VAL A 6 0.46 -33.95 -24.25
CA VAL A 6 0.61 -33.70 -22.77
C VAL A 6 2.02 -33.13 -22.52
N PHE A 7 3.00 -33.56 -23.23
CA PHE A 7 4.36 -33.04 -23.15
C PHE A 7 4.47 -31.59 -23.66
N PHE A 8 3.72 -31.22 -24.70
CA PHE A 8 3.71 -29.83 -25.21
C PHE A 8 2.98 -28.88 -24.22
N GLY A 9 1.85 -29.28 -23.68
CA GLY A 9 1.17 -28.51 -22.60
C GLY A 9 2.04 -28.38 -21.35
N PHE A 10 2.68 -29.44 -20.93
CA PHE A 10 3.62 -29.45 -19.81
C PHE A 10 4.88 -28.63 -20.10
N PHE A 11 5.38 -28.65 -21.35
CA PHE A 11 6.52 -27.84 -21.76
C PHE A 11 6.19 -26.36 -21.86
N MET A 12 5.01 -26.00 -22.34
CA MET A 12 4.50 -24.63 -22.31
C MET A 12 4.33 -24.15 -20.86
N LEU A 13 3.78 -24.97 -19.99
CA LEU A 13 3.66 -24.64 -18.55
C LEU A 13 5.04 -24.43 -17.92
N ILE A 14 6.03 -25.25 -18.20
CA ILE A 14 7.41 -25.11 -17.71
C ILE A 14 8.09 -23.86 -18.29
N PHE A 15 7.86 -23.54 -19.56
CA PHE A 15 8.43 -22.36 -20.21
C PHE A 15 7.80 -21.07 -19.66
N PHE A 16 6.49 -21.07 -19.45
CA PHE A 16 5.79 -19.99 -18.74
C PHE A 16 6.24 -19.89 -17.29
N CYS A 17 6.39 -20.99 -16.56
CA CYS A 17 6.92 -20.97 -15.20
C CYS A 17 8.30 -20.31 -15.11
N ARG A 18 9.22 -20.56 -16.04
CA ARG A 18 10.54 -19.89 -16.03
C ARG A 18 10.45 -18.39 -16.26
N ALA A 19 9.53 -17.92 -17.08
CA ALA A 19 9.31 -16.49 -17.27
C ALA A 19 8.64 -15.82 -16.03
N LEU A 20 7.78 -16.56 -15.32
CA LEU A 20 7.08 -16.10 -14.12
C LEU A 20 8.00 -16.01 -12.89
N PHE A 21 9.00 -16.89 -12.76
CA PHE A 21 9.97 -16.85 -11.65
C PHE A 21 10.87 -15.59 -11.62
N CYS A 22 10.85 -14.76 -12.65
CA CYS A 22 11.61 -13.51 -12.70
C CYS A 22 10.92 -12.30 -12.04
N TYR A 23 9.71 -12.45 -11.51
CA TYR A 23 8.92 -11.35 -10.96
C TYR A 23 8.60 -11.58 -9.50
N ASP A 24 9.52 -11.18 -8.68
CA ASP A 24 9.39 -11.16 -7.24
C ASP A 24 9.35 -9.69 -6.78
N GLY A 25 8.21 -9.26 -6.20
CA GLY A 25 8.00 -7.86 -5.80
C GLY A 25 8.98 -7.37 -4.75
N VAL A 26 9.41 -8.22 -3.83
CA VAL A 26 10.31 -7.86 -2.73
C VAL A 26 11.77 -7.94 -3.17
N MET A 27 12.14 -9.04 -3.83
CA MET A 27 13.51 -9.30 -4.32
C MET A 27 13.67 -9.03 -5.83
N ALA A 28 12.84 -8.13 -6.38
CA ALA A 28 12.79 -7.85 -7.82
C ALA A 28 14.16 -7.48 -8.39
N GLY A 29 14.63 -8.25 -9.35
CA GLY A 29 15.90 -8.03 -10.04
C GLY A 29 17.14 -8.35 -9.22
N GLN A 30 17.03 -8.92 -8.03
CA GLN A 30 18.15 -9.31 -7.20
C GLN A 30 18.71 -10.69 -7.61
N ASN A 31 20.02 -10.77 -7.66
CA ASN A 31 20.76 -12.00 -7.91
C ASN A 31 21.78 -12.22 -6.79
N ASN A 32 22.31 -13.41 -6.67
CA ASN A 32 23.33 -13.74 -5.65
C ASN A 32 22.87 -13.47 -4.22
N ILE A 33 21.63 -13.82 -3.91
CA ILE A 33 21.06 -13.73 -2.55
C ILE A 33 21.92 -14.58 -1.60
N LYS A 34 22.17 -14.04 -0.43
CA LYS A 34 22.98 -14.65 0.64
C LYS A 34 22.13 -14.93 1.86
N ILE A 35 22.61 -15.82 2.72
CA ILE A 35 22.00 -16.15 4.00
C ILE A 35 23.06 -16.19 5.09
N ALA A 36 22.79 -15.56 6.22
CA ALA A 36 23.53 -15.69 7.45
C ALA A 36 22.61 -16.30 8.53
N ARG A 37 23.11 -17.24 9.31
CA ARG A 37 22.30 -18.00 10.29
C ARG A 37 22.76 -17.72 11.69
N THR A 38 21.84 -17.22 12.53
CA THR A 38 22.01 -17.12 13.98
C THR A 38 21.36 -18.32 14.68
N GLU A 39 21.21 -18.29 15.98
CA GLU A 39 20.47 -19.32 16.72
C GLU A 39 18.98 -19.35 16.36
N TYR A 40 18.33 -18.17 16.23
CA TYR A 40 16.88 -18.06 16.02
C TYR A 40 16.49 -17.56 14.63
N PHE A 41 17.45 -17.08 13.82
CA PHE A 41 17.11 -16.46 12.55
C PHE A 41 17.89 -17.01 11.37
N ASP A 42 17.20 -17.03 10.21
CA ASP A 42 17.77 -17.16 8.88
C ASP A 42 17.71 -15.77 8.22
N ILE A 43 18.80 -15.00 8.28
CA ILE A 43 18.89 -13.65 7.70
C ILE A 43 19.24 -13.78 6.23
N ILE A 44 18.25 -13.53 5.37
CA ILE A 44 18.33 -13.65 3.91
C ILE A 44 18.40 -12.25 3.32
N TYR A 45 19.41 -11.96 2.54
CA TYR A 45 19.61 -10.61 2.02
C TYR A 45 20.15 -10.58 0.60
N ALA A 46 19.84 -9.50 -0.11
CA ALA A 46 20.34 -9.22 -1.44
C ALA A 46 21.67 -8.42 -1.37
N PRO A 47 22.48 -8.44 -2.45
CA PRO A 47 23.65 -7.58 -2.56
C PRO A 47 23.30 -6.10 -2.36
N GLY A 48 24.12 -5.41 -1.56
CA GLY A 48 23.88 -4.02 -1.16
C GLY A 48 23.30 -3.87 0.25
N SER A 49 22.82 -4.97 0.88
CA SER A 49 22.32 -4.98 2.26
C SER A 49 23.26 -5.72 3.23
N GLU A 50 24.53 -5.91 2.87
CA GLU A 50 25.49 -6.65 3.68
C GLU A 50 25.64 -6.04 5.08
N LYS A 51 25.76 -4.72 5.19
CA LYS A 51 25.93 -4.05 6.48
C LYS A 51 24.68 -4.16 7.36
N SER A 52 23.49 -4.03 6.76
CA SER A 52 22.21 -4.23 7.47
C SER A 52 22.08 -5.67 7.98
N ALA A 53 22.47 -6.65 7.15
CA ALA A 53 22.47 -8.06 7.56
C ALA A 53 23.48 -8.35 8.68
N GLU A 54 24.66 -7.72 8.65
CA GLU A 54 25.66 -7.85 9.71
C GLU A 54 25.14 -7.27 11.03
N VAL A 55 24.57 -6.06 11.01
CA VAL A 55 23.98 -5.43 12.21
C VAL A 55 22.87 -6.29 12.82
N LEU A 56 21.98 -6.84 11.99
CA LEU A 56 20.96 -7.77 12.49
C LEU A 56 21.56 -9.07 13.02
N TYR A 57 22.58 -9.62 12.36
CA TYR A 57 23.25 -10.85 12.81
C TYR A 57 23.82 -10.71 14.22
N GLU A 58 24.35 -9.54 14.52
CA GLU A 58 24.95 -9.25 15.82
C GLU A 58 23.94 -9.05 16.94
N ASN A 59 22.72 -8.59 16.64
CA ASN A 59 21.76 -8.11 17.64
C ASN A 59 20.47 -8.95 17.74
N ALA A 60 20.06 -9.66 16.67
CA ALA A 60 18.74 -10.24 16.56
C ALA A 60 18.41 -11.27 17.65
N ASP A 61 19.36 -12.16 17.99
CA ASP A 61 19.15 -13.19 19.02
C ASP A 61 18.99 -12.59 20.42
N GLY A 62 19.71 -11.50 20.71
CA GLY A 62 19.55 -10.76 21.96
C GLY A 62 18.17 -10.12 22.09
N ILE A 63 17.73 -9.42 21.06
CA ILE A 63 16.38 -8.80 21.00
C ILE A 63 15.28 -9.87 21.15
N PHE A 64 15.43 -11.02 20.47
CA PHE A 64 14.49 -12.14 20.61
C PHE A 64 14.40 -12.67 22.04
N THR A 65 15.54 -12.83 22.69
CA THR A 65 15.61 -13.32 24.07
C THR A 65 14.93 -12.35 25.05
N GLU A 66 15.16 -11.06 24.89
CA GLU A 66 14.52 -10.02 25.71
C GLU A 66 13.01 -10.01 25.55
N LEU A 67 12.53 -9.99 24.31
CA LEU A 67 11.09 -10.00 24.01
C LEU A 67 10.43 -11.31 24.47
N SER A 68 11.14 -12.44 24.32
CA SER A 68 10.66 -13.74 24.79
C SER A 68 10.46 -13.76 26.31
N ASN A 69 11.38 -13.18 27.05
CA ASN A 69 11.29 -13.03 28.50
C ASN A 69 10.17 -12.04 28.90
N LEU A 70 10.07 -10.91 28.21
CA LEU A 70 9.07 -9.88 28.48
C LEU A 70 7.63 -10.41 28.36
N PHE A 71 7.37 -11.22 27.35
CA PHE A 71 6.03 -11.80 27.10
C PHE A 71 5.84 -13.19 27.72
N GLY A 72 6.89 -13.83 28.23
CA GLY A 72 6.84 -15.18 28.77
C GLY A 72 6.65 -16.26 27.71
N LEU A 73 7.40 -16.18 26.61
CA LEU A 73 7.38 -17.17 25.54
C LEU A 73 7.83 -18.55 26.04
N LEU A 74 6.98 -19.58 25.89
CA LEU A 74 7.27 -20.92 26.39
C LEU A 74 8.13 -21.77 25.45
N HIS A 75 8.04 -21.52 24.14
CA HIS A 75 8.70 -22.31 23.11
C HIS A 75 9.38 -21.39 22.11
N THR A 76 10.68 -21.49 22.01
CA THR A 76 11.45 -20.76 20.99
C THR A 76 11.14 -21.31 19.59
N PHE A 77 11.34 -20.48 18.59
CA PHE A 77 11.14 -20.80 17.19
C PHE A 77 12.25 -20.19 16.34
N ARG A 78 12.41 -20.71 15.13
CA ARG A 78 13.32 -20.15 14.13
C ARG A 78 12.55 -19.42 13.05
N LEU A 79 13.04 -18.24 12.62
CA LEU A 79 12.31 -17.32 11.76
C LEU A 79 13.19 -16.84 10.58
N PRO A 80 12.75 -16.95 9.33
CA PRO A 80 13.37 -16.24 8.21
C PRO A 80 13.16 -14.73 8.32
N VAL A 81 14.25 -13.97 8.10
CA VAL A 81 14.24 -12.50 8.02
C VAL A 81 14.84 -12.10 6.68
N VAL A 82 14.06 -11.45 5.86
CA VAL A 82 14.45 -11.03 4.51
C VAL A 82 14.75 -9.54 4.49
N ILE A 83 15.92 -9.16 3.98
CA ILE A 83 16.33 -7.76 3.84
C ILE A 83 16.50 -7.43 2.35
N SER A 84 15.71 -6.49 1.86
CA SER A 84 15.70 -6.12 0.45
C SER A 84 16.02 -4.64 0.22
N PRO A 85 17.05 -4.31 -0.59
CA PRO A 85 17.34 -2.95 -1.02
C PRO A 85 16.54 -2.55 -2.27
N SER A 86 15.63 -3.41 -2.74
CA SER A 86 14.93 -3.20 -4.01
C SER A 86 13.92 -2.07 -3.97
N GLN A 87 13.42 -1.71 -2.79
CA GLN A 87 12.36 -0.73 -2.61
C GLN A 87 12.88 0.55 -1.97
N ASP A 88 12.25 1.68 -2.33
CA ASP A 88 12.57 2.99 -1.74
C ASP A 88 11.52 3.40 -0.68
N GLU A 89 10.44 2.65 -0.55
CA GLU A 89 9.44 2.83 0.50
C GLU A 89 9.97 2.27 1.83
N PHE A 90 9.83 3.05 2.90
CA PHE A 90 10.15 2.60 4.24
C PHE A 90 9.01 1.74 4.77
N ASN A 91 9.25 0.45 4.92
CA ASN A 91 8.29 -0.51 5.42
C ASN A 91 8.97 -1.81 5.88
N ALA A 92 8.29 -2.53 6.75
CA ALA A 92 8.56 -3.91 7.07
C ALA A 92 7.24 -4.62 7.36
N TYR A 93 7.24 -5.94 7.40
CA TYR A 93 6.08 -6.71 7.83
C TYR A 93 6.47 -8.09 8.34
N TYR A 94 5.75 -8.55 9.35
CA TYR A 94 5.67 -9.94 9.74
C TYR A 94 4.51 -10.62 9.04
N SER A 95 4.70 -11.83 8.55
CA SER A 95 3.64 -12.68 8.01
C SER A 95 3.65 -14.03 8.71
N SER A 96 2.49 -14.51 9.11
CA SER A 96 2.31 -15.85 9.69
C SER A 96 1.79 -16.89 8.68
N ALA A 97 1.46 -16.46 7.46
CA ALA A 97 0.94 -17.35 6.42
C ALA A 97 1.66 -17.10 5.08
N PRO A 98 1.99 -18.15 4.30
CA PRO A 98 1.79 -19.58 4.56
C PRO A 98 2.72 -20.15 5.65
N PHE A 99 3.73 -19.39 6.07
CA PHE A 99 4.61 -19.67 7.19
C PHE A 99 5.17 -18.36 7.75
N SER A 100 5.64 -18.38 9.00
CA SER A 100 6.13 -17.22 9.71
C SER A 100 7.44 -16.70 9.11
N HIS A 101 7.49 -15.42 8.75
CA HIS A 101 8.69 -14.73 8.27
C HIS A 101 8.57 -13.22 8.45
N ILE A 102 9.70 -12.54 8.46
CA ILE A 102 9.80 -11.07 8.47
C ILE A 102 10.40 -10.61 7.14
N VAL A 103 9.87 -9.53 6.58
CA VAL A 103 10.44 -8.84 5.43
C VAL A 103 10.72 -7.39 5.80
N MET A 104 11.93 -6.93 5.53
CA MET A 104 12.37 -5.56 5.79
C MET A 104 12.84 -4.89 4.50
N TYR A 105 12.36 -3.69 4.22
CA TYR A 105 12.85 -2.88 3.12
C TYR A 105 14.02 -2.05 3.62
N ASP A 106 15.18 -2.31 3.04
CA ASP A 106 16.44 -1.73 3.47
C ASP A 106 16.59 -0.30 2.95
N THR A 107 15.96 0.64 3.65
CA THR A 107 15.99 2.06 3.32
C THR A 107 15.88 2.93 4.58
N VAL A 108 16.39 4.14 4.50
CA VAL A 108 16.29 5.14 5.58
C VAL A 108 14.83 5.61 5.70
N PRO A 109 14.27 5.75 6.91
CA PRO A 109 12.92 6.22 7.11
C PRO A 109 12.71 7.64 6.56
N PRO A 110 11.48 8.01 6.18
CA PRO A 110 11.14 9.41 5.92
C PRO A 110 11.18 10.22 7.22
N GLU A 111 11.26 11.55 7.09
CA GLU A 111 11.38 12.48 8.22
C GLU A 111 10.35 12.23 9.33
N SER A 112 9.11 11.94 8.96
CA SER A 112 8.02 11.65 9.90
C SER A 112 8.18 10.36 10.71
N PHE A 113 8.98 9.40 10.22
CA PHE A 113 9.26 8.12 10.90
C PHE A 113 10.69 8.04 11.46
N ALA A 114 11.42 9.13 11.46
CA ALA A 114 12.80 9.19 11.99
C ALA A 114 12.80 9.38 13.52
N VAL A 115 12.12 8.50 14.24
CA VAL A 115 11.85 8.59 15.69
C VAL A 115 12.70 7.65 16.57
N PHE A 116 13.67 6.98 15.96
CA PHE A 116 14.60 6.06 16.63
C PHE A 116 16.06 6.43 16.34
N SER A 117 16.94 6.19 17.28
CA SER A 117 18.40 6.27 17.05
C SER A 117 18.87 5.20 16.07
N GLU A 118 18.44 3.96 16.28
CA GLU A 118 18.77 2.77 15.49
C GLU A 118 17.54 2.25 14.75
N THR A 119 17.16 2.89 13.65
CA THR A 119 15.92 2.59 12.94
C THR A 119 15.84 1.15 12.43
N LEU A 120 16.95 0.56 11.95
CA LEU A 120 16.97 -0.81 11.44
C LEU A 120 16.58 -1.81 12.53
N LEU A 121 17.21 -1.71 13.71
CA LEU A 121 16.94 -2.59 14.84
C LEU A 121 15.57 -2.35 15.45
N SER A 122 15.12 -1.10 15.53
CA SER A 122 13.80 -0.77 16.05
C SER A 122 12.69 -1.28 15.13
N THR A 123 12.88 -1.19 13.80
CA THR A 123 11.93 -1.78 12.83
C THR A 123 11.92 -3.31 12.93
N PHE A 124 13.07 -3.93 13.05
CA PHE A 124 13.16 -5.37 13.31
C PHE A 124 12.46 -5.77 14.61
N CYS A 125 12.69 -5.02 15.70
CA CYS A 125 12.04 -5.23 16.99
C CYS A 125 10.51 -5.16 16.86
N HIS A 126 9.98 -4.17 16.13
CA HIS A 126 8.54 -4.03 15.85
C HIS A 126 7.95 -5.31 15.24
N GLU A 127 8.56 -5.81 14.17
CA GLU A 127 8.09 -7.02 13.47
C GLU A 127 8.29 -8.28 14.33
N LEU A 128 9.35 -8.32 15.12
CA LEU A 128 9.61 -9.43 16.01
C LEU A 128 8.61 -9.49 17.18
N ILE A 129 8.10 -8.36 17.66
CA ILE A 129 7.00 -8.33 18.65
C ILE A 129 5.76 -9.01 18.09
N HIS A 130 5.40 -8.77 16.83
CA HIS A 130 4.33 -9.53 16.18
C HIS A 130 4.64 -11.04 16.20
N ALA A 131 5.85 -11.43 15.82
CA ALA A 131 6.22 -12.84 15.79
C ALA A 131 6.15 -13.48 17.18
N VAL A 132 6.67 -12.82 18.22
CA VAL A 132 6.67 -13.31 19.60
C VAL A 132 5.24 -13.41 20.14
N THR A 133 4.46 -12.32 20.03
CA THR A 133 3.10 -12.27 20.59
C THR A 133 2.16 -13.26 19.93
N TYR A 134 2.29 -13.51 18.65
CA TYR A 134 1.50 -14.50 17.90
C TYR A 134 1.92 -15.95 18.23
N ASN A 135 3.08 -16.16 18.85
CA ASN A 135 3.59 -17.49 19.18
C ASN A 135 3.59 -17.80 20.69
N LEU A 136 2.89 -17.04 21.53
CA LEU A 136 2.72 -17.32 22.96
C LEU A 136 1.84 -18.58 23.22
N HIS A 137 2.11 -19.64 22.48
CA HIS A 137 1.31 -20.86 22.51
C HIS A 137 1.64 -21.77 23.69
N ASN A 138 0.61 -22.46 24.19
CA ASN A 138 0.80 -23.61 25.05
C ASN A 138 1.26 -24.85 24.25
N ASN A 139 1.53 -25.94 24.96
CA ASN A 139 1.99 -27.19 24.33
C ASN A 139 1.01 -27.73 23.26
N PHE A 140 -0.30 -27.60 23.49
CA PHE A 140 -1.31 -28.07 22.55
C PHE A 140 -1.22 -27.31 21.21
N TRP A 141 -1.29 -25.98 21.23
CA TRP A 141 -1.25 -25.18 20.01
C TRP A 141 0.12 -25.23 19.31
N THR A 142 1.20 -25.38 20.09
CA THR A 142 2.54 -25.64 19.54
C THR A 142 2.58 -26.95 18.76
N ALA A 143 1.94 -28.01 19.26
CA ALA A 143 1.83 -29.29 18.55
C ALA A 143 0.95 -29.18 17.29
N VAL A 144 -0.18 -28.47 17.37
CA VAL A 144 -1.07 -28.23 16.22
C VAL A 144 -0.32 -27.48 15.11
N LYS A 145 0.45 -26.43 15.44
CA LYS A 145 1.30 -25.71 14.47
C LYS A 145 2.37 -26.60 13.83
N LYS A 146 3.01 -27.46 14.60
CA LYS A 146 4.03 -28.37 14.06
C LYS A 146 3.47 -29.35 13.02
N ILE A 147 2.22 -29.73 13.16
CA ILE A 147 1.53 -30.65 12.25
C ILE A 147 0.91 -29.90 11.06
N GLY A 148 0.16 -28.84 11.33
CA GLY A 148 -0.64 -28.14 10.32
C GLY A 148 0.10 -26.99 9.63
N GLY A 149 1.14 -26.45 10.26
CA GLY A 149 1.85 -25.26 9.81
C GLY A 149 1.41 -23.98 10.53
N ASP A 150 2.06 -22.86 10.20
CA ASP A 150 1.92 -21.59 10.92
C ASP A 150 0.54 -20.93 10.80
N ALA A 151 -0.25 -21.25 9.77
CA ALA A 151 -1.60 -20.74 9.64
C ALA A 151 -2.58 -21.34 10.67
N TYR A 152 -2.23 -22.45 11.34
CA TYR A 152 -2.97 -22.96 12.49
C TYR A 152 -2.63 -22.20 13.77
N ASN A 153 -2.81 -20.89 13.68
CA ASN A 153 -2.51 -19.98 14.77
C ASN A 153 -3.80 -19.29 15.25
N PRO A 154 -4.28 -19.57 16.48
CA PRO A 154 -5.48 -18.93 17.02
C PRO A 154 -5.40 -17.40 17.03
N ALA A 155 -4.20 -16.83 17.12
CA ALA A 155 -3.99 -15.38 17.06
C ALA A 155 -4.61 -14.76 15.81
N LEU A 156 -4.61 -15.46 14.67
CA LEU A 156 -5.23 -15.00 13.43
C LEU A 156 -6.73 -14.73 13.54
N LEU A 157 -7.41 -15.42 14.48
CA LEU A 157 -8.83 -15.29 14.72
C LEU A 157 -9.16 -14.39 15.91
N THR A 158 -8.28 -14.29 16.89
CA THR A 158 -8.56 -13.62 18.17
C THR A 158 -7.92 -12.25 18.28
N ILE A 159 -6.82 -12.01 17.56
CA ILE A 159 -6.07 -10.75 17.64
C ILE A 159 -6.45 -9.86 16.46
N THR A 160 -6.83 -8.63 16.76
CA THR A 160 -7.14 -7.59 15.78
C THR A 160 -5.93 -6.69 15.53
N SER A 161 -5.96 -5.92 14.44
CA SER A 161 -4.86 -4.99 14.11
C SER A 161 -4.57 -4.00 15.25
N GLY A 162 -5.61 -3.50 15.95
CA GLY A 162 -5.40 -2.59 17.08
C GLY A 162 -4.60 -3.19 18.23
N TRP A 163 -4.74 -4.49 18.48
CA TRP A 163 -3.91 -5.19 19.46
C TRP A 163 -2.53 -5.51 18.93
N ALA A 164 -2.43 -6.01 17.69
CA ALA A 164 -1.17 -6.37 17.09
C ALA A 164 -0.22 -5.16 16.99
N GLU A 165 -0.66 -4.10 16.33
CA GLU A 165 0.12 -2.86 16.19
C GLU A 165 0.26 -2.15 17.52
N GLY A 166 -0.77 -2.23 18.37
CA GLY A 166 -0.72 -1.67 19.73
C GLY A 166 0.40 -2.25 20.57
N ALA A 167 0.59 -3.56 20.54
CA ALA A 167 1.69 -4.22 21.25
C ALA A 167 3.05 -3.78 20.71
N SER A 168 3.22 -3.79 19.38
CA SER A 168 4.48 -3.42 18.76
C SER A 168 4.85 -1.96 19.06
N VAL A 169 3.93 -1.03 18.84
CA VAL A 169 4.18 0.41 19.07
C VAL A 169 4.43 0.72 20.56
N SER A 170 3.72 0.07 21.49
CA SER A 170 3.91 0.31 22.91
C SER A 170 5.27 -0.21 23.42
N VAL A 171 5.69 -1.38 22.96
CA VAL A 171 6.95 -2.00 23.40
C VAL A 171 8.16 -1.34 22.71
N GLU A 172 8.10 -1.06 21.38
CA GLU A 172 9.18 -0.33 20.70
C GLU A 172 9.43 1.05 21.29
N SER A 173 8.41 1.65 21.91
CA SER A 173 8.49 3.00 22.49
C SER A 173 8.84 2.99 23.99
N SER A 174 8.99 1.84 24.62
CA SER A 174 9.23 1.74 26.07
C SER A 174 10.59 2.29 26.52
N GLY A 175 11.57 2.33 25.61
CA GLY A 175 12.93 2.84 25.85
C GLY A 175 13.09 4.36 25.78
N GLY A 176 12.00 5.15 25.69
CA GLY A 176 12.07 6.62 25.62
C GLY A 176 12.21 7.17 24.20
N GLU A 177 12.39 6.33 23.21
CA GLU A 177 12.33 6.66 21.79
C GLU A 177 11.02 6.15 21.16
N GLY A 178 10.85 6.32 19.87
CA GLY A 178 9.73 5.74 19.12
C GLY A 178 8.50 6.60 19.02
N ARG A 179 7.46 6.02 18.45
CA ARG A 179 6.26 6.76 18.06
C ARG A 179 5.51 7.38 19.23
N LEU A 180 5.42 6.70 20.37
CA LEU A 180 4.73 7.22 21.55
C LEU A 180 5.53 8.28 22.32
N ASN A 181 6.80 8.47 21.99
CA ASN A 181 7.64 9.53 22.56
C ASN A 181 7.81 10.71 21.60
N SER A 182 7.32 10.60 20.36
CA SER A 182 7.31 11.68 19.37
C SER A 182 6.05 12.53 19.49
N GLU A 183 6.23 13.82 19.76
CA GLU A 183 5.12 14.76 19.86
C GLU A 183 4.34 14.93 18.53
N TYR A 184 5.02 14.78 17.39
CA TYR A 184 4.38 14.74 16.08
C TYR A 184 3.41 13.55 15.91
N HIS A 185 3.73 12.41 16.50
CA HIS A 185 2.84 11.24 16.47
C HIS A 185 1.72 11.35 17.49
N LYS A 186 2.00 11.86 18.69
CA LYS A 186 0.97 12.13 19.73
C LYS A 186 -0.08 13.11 19.25
N GLN A 187 0.26 14.01 18.29
CA GLN A 187 -0.63 15.05 17.79
C GLN A 187 -1.98 14.52 17.31
N LEU A 188 -2.03 13.37 16.61
CA LEU A 188 -3.30 12.83 16.11
C LEU A 188 -4.25 12.45 17.25
N VAL A 189 -3.73 11.83 18.31
CA VAL A 189 -4.53 11.42 19.48
C VAL A 189 -5.03 12.63 20.24
N ARG A 190 -4.16 13.64 20.48
CA ARG A 190 -4.52 14.91 21.09
C ARG A 190 -5.56 15.65 20.28
N GLN A 191 -5.37 15.75 18.98
CA GLN A 191 -6.25 16.46 18.07
C GLN A 191 -7.66 15.86 18.05
N ALA A 192 -7.77 14.52 18.08
CA ALA A 192 -9.05 13.85 18.17
C ALA A 192 -9.81 14.22 19.47
N LYS A 193 -9.08 14.36 20.58
CA LYS A 193 -9.68 14.77 21.88
C LYS A 193 -10.07 16.24 21.86
N ILE A 194 -9.23 17.14 21.32
CA ILE A 194 -9.53 18.59 21.19
C ILE A 194 -10.80 18.80 20.36
N GLU A 195 -10.98 18.05 19.25
CA GLU A 195 -12.14 18.17 18.38
C GLU A 195 -13.38 17.39 18.88
N GLY A 196 -13.30 16.66 19.98
CA GLY A 196 -14.38 15.78 20.45
C GLY A 196 -14.70 14.62 19.49
N LYS A 197 -13.74 14.22 18.66
CA LYS A 197 -13.85 13.17 17.65
C LYS A 197 -13.04 11.92 18.01
N PHE A 198 -12.86 11.65 19.28
CA PHE A 198 -12.08 10.49 19.71
C PHE A 198 -12.71 9.20 19.17
N PRO A 199 -11.94 8.31 18.52
CA PRO A 199 -12.48 7.14 17.87
C PRO A 199 -13.04 6.15 18.90
N ARG A 200 -14.01 5.36 18.48
CA ARG A 200 -14.48 4.24 19.30
C ARG A 200 -13.42 3.15 19.34
N PHE A 201 -13.37 2.40 20.42
CA PHE A 201 -12.47 1.26 20.54
C PHE A 201 -12.55 0.31 19.34
N SER A 202 -13.76 0.02 18.83
CA SER A 202 -13.98 -0.86 17.69
C SER A 202 -13.38 -0.33 16.37
N GLU A 203 -13.31 0.99 16.20
CA GLU A 203 -12.73 1.62 15.01
C GLU A 203 -11.19 1.47 14.99
N VAL A 204 -10.59 1.48 16.18
CA VAL A 204 -9.15 1.29 16.35
C VAL A 204 -8.70 -0.15 16.04
N GLN A 205 -9.65 -1.10 16.12
CA GLN A 205 -9.34 -2.52 15.95
C GLN A 205 -9.11 -2.98 14.49
N GLY A 206 -8.96 -2.06 13.55
CA GLY A 206 -8.59 -2.34 12.16
C GLY A 206 -9.57 -1.80 11.12
N ALA A 207 -10.46 -0.88 11.49
CA ALA A 207 -11.30 -0.19 10.52
C ALA A 207 -10.42 0.57 9.52
N ARG A 208 -10.52 0.25 8.23
CA ARG A 208 -9.75 0.87 7.16
C ARG A 208 -10.54 1.90 6.37
N ASP A 209 -11.83 1.92 6.56
CA ASP A 209 -12.79 2.84 6.00
C ASP A 209 -13.02 4.09 6.87
N VAL A 210 -12.41 4.13 8.05
CA VAL A 210 -12.36 5.31 8.93
C VAL A 210 -11.01 6.01 8.76
N TYR A 211 -11.04 7.33 8.63
CA TYR A 211 -9.81 8.13 8.58
C TYR A 211 -9.00 7.98 9.89
N PRO A 212 -7.70 7.83 9.82
CA PRO A 212 -6.78 7.79 8.68
C PRO A 212 -6.46 6.37 8.16
N SER A 213 -7.48 5.59 7.83
CA SER A 213 -7.37 4.37 7.04
C SER A 213 -6.40 3.30 7.57
N GLY A 214 -6.66 2.80 8.76
CA GLY A 214 -5.84 1.76 9.40
C GLY A 214 -4.72 2.29 10.29
N GLN A 215 -4.38 3.56 10.19
CA GLN A 215 -3.38 4.18 11.07
C GLN A 215 -3.86 4.31 12.52
N LEU A 216 -5.18 4.26 12.76
CA LEU A 216 -5.75 4.26 14.12
C LEU A 216 -5.16 3.17 15.00
N SER A 217 -4.86 2.00 14.44
CA SER A 217 -4.26 0.88 15.16
C SER A 217 -2.89 1.22 15.73
N TYR A 218 -2.10 2.00 15.01
CA TYR A 218 -0.77 2.44 15.44
C TYR A 218 -0.85 3.54 16.48
N TYR A 219 -1.60 4.62 16.22
CA TYR A 219 -1.66 5.79 17.09
C TYR A 219 -2.43 5.50 18.37
N PHE A 220 -3.69 5.10 18.25
CA PHE A 220 -4.57 4.88 19.41
C PHE A 220 -4.35 3.48 20.01
N GLY A 221 -4.14 2.45 19.20
CA GLY A 221 -3.82 1.10 19.69
C GLY A 221 -2.51 1.08 20.46
N GLY A 222 -1.47 1.76 19.94
CA GLY A 222 -0.18 1.93 20.62
C GLY A 222 -0.31 2.65 21.95
N ALA A 223 -0.94 3.82 21.94
CA ALA A 223 -1.15 4.62 23.15
C ALA A 223 -2.00 3.88 24.21
N PHE A 224 -3.07 3.19 23.79
CA PHE A 224 -3.90 2.39 24.69
C PHE A 224 -3.15 1.19 25.28
N SER A 225 -2.36 0.49 24.46
CA SER A 225 -1.53 -0.62 24.95
C SER A 225 -0.49 -0.15 25.97
N ALA A 226 0.17 0.98 25.72
CA ALA A 226 1.09 1.60 26.66
C ALA A 226 0.37 2.01 27.96
N PHE A 227 -0.82 2.61 27.87
CA PHE A 227 -1.65 2.93 29.02
C PHE A 227 -1.96 1.70 29.89
N LEU A 228 -2.33 0.58 29.25
CA LEU A 228 -2.62 -0.67 29.96
C LEU A 228 -1.37 -1.23 30.66
N GLN A 229 -0.21 -1.18 29.98
CA GLN A 229 1.07 -1.64 30.53
C GLN A 229 1.52 -0.77 31.72
N GLN A 230 1.41 0.54 31.60
CA GLN A 230 1.78 1.49 32.66
C GLN A 230 0.86 1.39 33.88
N LYS A 231 -0.46 1.33 33.66
CA LYS A 231 -1.44 1.36 34.74
C LYS A 231 -1.63 0.03 35.44
N TYR A 232 -1.60 -1.07 34.68
CA TYR A 232 -1.94 -2.40 35.20
C TYR A 232 -0.77 -3.40 35.19
N GLY A 233 0.36 -3.01 34.64
CA GLY A 233 1.60 -3.78 34.58
C GLY A 233 1.70 -4.67 33.33
N MET A 234 2.96 -4.85 32.88
CA MET A 234 3.29 -5.66 31.72
C MET A 234 2.91 -7.15 31.89
N GLU A 235 2.98 -7.69 33.11
CA GLU A 235 2.59 -9.08 33.39
C GLU A 235 1.11 -9.35 33.03
N LYS A 236 0.19 -8.43 33.43
CA LYS A 236 -1.23 -8.56 33.05
C LYS A 236 -1.43 -8.44 31.55
N TYR A 237 -0.67 -7.55 30.90
CA TYR A 237 -0.71 -7.38 29.45
C TYR A 237 -0.25 -8.65 28.72
N ALA A 238 0.87 -9.23 29.10
CA ALA A 238 1.37 -10.49 28.56
C ALA A 238 0.40 -11.66 28.83
N ARG A 239 -0.22 -11.71 30.02
CA ARG A 239 -1.23 -12.72 30.36
C ARG A 239 -2.51 -12.58 29.51
N PHE A 240 -2.91 -11.37 29.17
CA PHE A 240 -4.01 -11.12 28.24
C PHE A 240 -3.69 -11.72 26.86
N TRP A 241 -2.50 -11.44 26.32
CA TRP A 241 -2.04 -12.00 25.05
C TRP A 241 -2.01 -13.55 25.08
N TYR A 242 -1.40 -14.13 26.11
CA TYR A 242 -1.36 -15.58 26.27
C TYR A 242 -2.78 -16.21 26.25
N LYS A 243 -3.75 -15.56 26.89
CA LYS A 243 -5.13 -16.07 26.90
C LYS A 243 -5.78 -15.98 25.52
N CYS A 244 -5.56 -14.92 24.79
CA CYS A 244 -6.09 -14.73 23.45
C CYS A 244 -5.55 -15.76 22.46
N VAL A 245 -4.24 -15.91 22.37
CA VAL A 245 -3.59 -16.81 21.41
C VAL A 245 -3.71 -18.31 21.78
N ASN A 246 -4.32 -18.64 22.90
CA ASN A 246 -4.62 -20.01 23.30
C ASN A 246 -6.13 -20.29 23.37
N PHE A 247 -6.96 -19.45 22.76
CA PHE A 247 -8.42 -19.63 22.70
C PHE A 247 -9.09 -19.88 24.07
N GLN A 248 -8.60 -19.21 25.13
CA GLN A 248 -9.24 -19.38 26.46
C GLN A 248 -10.63 -18.74 26.54
N THR A 249 -10.98 -17.92 25.58
CA THR A 249 -12.34 -17.49 25.24
C THR A 249 -12.44 -17.30 23.72
N LEU A 250 -13.66 -17.31 23.18
CA LEU A 250 -13.88 -17.10 21.74
C LEU A 250 -13.51 -15.70 21.25
N THR A 251 -13.35 -14.74 22.16
CA THR A 251 -13.08 -13.35 21.82
C THR A 251 -12.06 -12.71 22.76
N TYR A 252 -11.32 -11.75 22.28
CA TYR A 252 -10.42 -10.95 23.13
C TYR A 252 -11.17 -10.18 24.23
N PHE A 253 -12.44 -9.82 24.04
CA PHE A 253 -13.27 -9.22 25.10
C PHE A 253 -13.37 -10.10 26.34
N GLY A 254 -13.63 -11.39 26.14
CA GLY A 254 -13.67 -12.37 27.23
C GLY A 254 -12.31 -12.57 27.89
N CYS A 255 -11.22 -12.59 27.09
CA CYS A 255 -9.86 -12.63 27.63
C CYS A 255 -9.55 -11.42 28.47
N PHE A 256 -9.89 -10.20 27.99
CA PHE A 256 -9.67 -8.96 28.70
C PHE A 256 -10.38 -8.96 30.06
N LYS A 257 -11.70 -9.23 30.07
CA LYS A 257 -12.47 -9.29 31.30
C LYS A 257 -11.93 -10.32 32.32
N LYS A 258 -11.44 -11.48 31.82
CA LYS A 258 -10.81 -12.50 32.71
C LYS A 258 -9.49 -12.06 33.33
N VAL A 259 -8.74 -11.16 32.69
CA VAL A 259 -7.43 -10.70 33.14
C VAL A 259 -7.56 -9.43 34.00
N TYR A 260 -8.33 -8.47 33.51
CA TYR A 260 -8.41 -7.16 34.14
C TYR A 260 -9.56 -7.06 35.15
N GLY A 261 -10.60 -7.89 35.02
CA GLY A 261 -11.74 -7.95 35.95
C GLY A 261 -12.94 -7.07 35.56
N PHE A 262 -12.81 -6.25 34.51
CA PHE A 262 -13.83 -5.31 34.03
C PHE A 262 -13.86 -5.26 32.49
N PRO A 263 -14.92 -4.67 31.88
CA PRO A 263 -15.01 -4.55 30.43
C PRO A 263 -13.93 -3.65 29.84
N ILE A 264 -13.54 -3.90 28.59
CA ILE A 264 -12.53 -3.10 27.89
C ILE A 264 -12.99 -1.66 27.63
N GLN A 265 -14.30 -1.44 27.55
CA GLN A 265 -14.88 -0.12 27.34
C GLN A 265 -14.56 0.81 28.50
N ASP A 266 -14.58 0.31 29.73
CA ASP A 266 -14.24 1.07 30.93
C ASP A 266 -12.76 1.50 30.89
N ALA A 267 -11.86 0.60 30.45
CA ALA A 267 -10.45 0.95 30.24
C ALA A 267 -10.24 1.97 29.11
N TRP A 268 -11.09 1.91 28.08
CA TRP A 268 -11.03 2.88 26.97
C TRP A 268 -11.47 4.27 27.40
N GLU A 269 -12.48 4.38 28.25
CA GLU A 269 -12.92 5.66 28.85
C GLU A 269 -11.84 6.22 29.78
N GLU A 270 -11.26 5.39 30.63
CA GLU A 270 -10.12 5.79 31.48
C GLU A 270 -8.91 6.25 30.65
N PHE A 271 -8.62 5.58 29.52
CA PHE A 271 -7.57 6.01 28.59
C PHE A 271 -7.91 7.38 27.99
N TYR A 272 -9.13 7.59 27.51
CA TYR A 272 -9.57 8.90 27.01
C TYR A 272 -9.33 10.00 28.04
N ASP A 273 -9.72 9.78 29.29
CA ASP A 273 -9.51 10.75 30.37
C ASP A 273 -8.04 11.05 30.61
N SER A 274 -7.17 10.04 30.50
CA SER A 274 -5.72 10.17 30.70
C SER A 274 -4.97 10.93 29.62
N VAL A 275 -5.57 11.15 28.44
CA VAL A 275 -4.90 11.87 27.33
C VAL A 275 -4.86 13.36 27.67
N GLU A 276 -3.66 13.87 27.91
CA GLU A 276 -3.41 15.29 28.15
C GLU A 276 -3.47 16.09 26.84
N VAL A 277 -4.17 17.19 26.85
CA VAL A 277 -4.27 18.14 25.74
C VAL A 277 -3.99 19.55 26.23
N PRO A 278 -3.31 20.39 25.44
CA PRO A 278 -3.17 21.80 25.76
C PRO A 278 -4.51 22.52 25.68
N ASP A 279 -4.63 23.64 26.41
CA ASP A 279 -5.79 24.51 26.37
C ASP A 279 -5.73 25.39 25.11
N VAL A 280 -6.37 24.90 24.05
CA VAL A 280 -6.43 25.57 22.75
C VAL A 280 -7.85 25.55 22.21
N SER A 281 -8.21 26.57 21.41
CA SER A 281 -9.48 26.56 20.68
C SER A 281 -9.49 25.45 19.64
N CYS A 282 -10.66 24.81 19.40
CA CYS A 282 -10.85 23.82 18.36
C CYS A 282 -10.62 24.40 16.95
N ASP A 283 -10.96 25.67 16.74
CA ASP A 283 -10.77 26.38 15.46
C ASP A 283 -9.58 27.35 15.57
N PRO A 284 -8.46 27.08 14.86
CA PRO A 284 -7.34 28.02 14.84
C PRO A 284 -7.71 29.43 14.34
N ALA A 285 -8.78 29.57 13.56
CA ALA A 285 -9.23 30.86 13.06
C ALA A 285 -9.79 31.80 14.16
N GLU A 286 -10.09 31.28 15.35
CA GLU A 286 -10.42 32.08 16.51
C GLU A 286 -9.19 32.77 17.13
N GLU A 287 -7.98 32.30 16.79
CA GLU A 287 -6.74 32.92 17.17
C GLU A 287 -6.46 34.18 16.33
N ASP A 288 -6.13 35.28 16.97
CA ASP A 288 -5.93 36.56 16.28
C ASP A 288 -4.73 36.65 15.35
N TRP A 289 -3.80 35.71 15.44
CA TRP A 289 -2.57 35.64 14.66
C TRP A 289 -2.65 34.74 13.41
N CYS A 290 -3.71 33.97 13.21
CA CYS A 290 -3.87 33.12 12.04
C CYS A 290 -5.17 33.37 11.30
N ALA A 291 -5.19 33.02 10.01
CA ALA A 291 -6.38 33.06 9.18
C ALA A 291 -6.38 31.90 8.19
N ALA A 292 -7.56 31.30 7.98
CA ALA A 292 -7.73 30.19 7.07
C ALA A 292 -7.63 30.64 5.61
N LEU A 293 -6.77 29.98 4.81
CA LEU A 293 -6.61 30.24 3.38
C LEU A 293 -7.49 29.32 2.52
N THR A 294 -7.93 28.19 3.03
CA THR A 294 -8.69 27.18 2.30
C THR A 294 -10.17 27.18 2.62
N ALA A 295 -10.62 27.93 3.61
CA ALA A 295 -12.03 28.11 3.95
C ALA A 295 -12.73 29.12 3.02
N GLY A 296 -14.01 28.89 2.69
CA GLY A 296 -14.94 29.93 2.15
C GLY A 296 -15.03 30.10 0.63
N GLY A 297 -14.49 29.23 -0.20
CA GLY A 297 -14.63 29.33 -1.67
C GLY A 297 -15.94 28.78 -2.22
N LYS A 298 -16.48 29.38 -3.32
CA LYS A 298 -17.70 28.94 -4.03
C LYS A 298 -17.73 27.48 -4.48
N ASN A 299 -16.58 26.77 -4.46
CA ASN A 299 -16.42 25.40 -4.92
C ASN A 299 -16.23 24.36 -3.81
N GLY A 300 -16.70 24.64 -2.62
CA GLY A 300 -16.57 23.72 -1.48
C GLY A 300 -15.21 23.80 -0.78
N ASN A 301 -15.20 23.45 0.50
CA ASN A 301 -14.01 23.46 1.33
C ASN A 301 -12.97 22.45 0.80
N LEU A 302 -11.75 22.89 0.52
CA LEU A 302 -10.60 22.01 0.33
C LEU A 302 -10.31 21.37 1.71
N LYS A 303 -10.62 20.10 1.87
CA LYS A 303 -10.59 19.41 3.17
C LYS A 303 -9.32 18.61 3.45
N ASN A 304 -8.55 18.28 2.42
CA ASN A 304 -7.34 17.45 2.55
C ASN A 304 -6.18 18.06 1.79
N VAL A 305 -5.71 19.21 2.28
CA VAL A 305 -4.62 19.98 1.68
C VAL A 305 -3.42 20.02 2.62
N SER A 306 -2.25 19.71 2.10
CA SER A 306 -1.02 19.58 2.88
C SER A 306 0.21 19.97 2.06
N LEU A 307 1.39 19.84 2.63
CA LEU A 307 2.68 20.05 1.98
C LEU A 307 2.81 21.43 1.33
N VAL A 308 2.35 22.47 2.03
CA VAL A 308 2.39 23.82 1.49
C VAL A 308 3.82 24.33 1.39
N CYS A 309 4.14 24.97 0.27
CA CYS A 309 5.35 25.76 0.09
C CYS A 309 5.00 27.07 -0.63
N ALA A 310 5.66 28.16 -0.27
CA ALA A 310 5.33 29.48 -0.78
C ALA A 310 6.54 30.25 -1.26
N SER A 311 6.25 31.20 -2.15
CA SER A 311 7.14 32.25 -2.63
C SER A 311 6.44 33.60 -2.48
N GLU A 312 7.10 34.69 -2.78
CA GLU A 312 6.46 36.03 -2.83
C GLU A 312 5.35 36.12 -3.89
N GLU A 313 5.47 35.33 -4.96
CA GLU A 313 4.56 35.32 -6.09
C GLU A 313 3.32 34.42 -5.86
N GLY A 314 3.39 33.41 -4.97
CA GLY A 314 2.30 32.47 -4.75
C GLY A 314 2.68 31.27 -3.89
N ALA A 315 1.71 30.41 -3.65
CA ALA A 315 1.90 29.17 -2.89
C ALA A 315 1.46 27.94 -3.70
N ALA A 316 2.23 26.86 -3.55
CA ALA A 316 1.88 25.53 -4.02
C ALA A 316 1.52 24.63 -2.83
N PHE A 317 0.59 23.71 -3.06
CA PHE A 317 0.17 22.74 -2.07
C PHE A 317 -0.35 21.46 -2.72
N TYR A 318 -0.39 20.39 -1.96
CA TYR A 318 -0.98 19.14 -2.38
C TYR A 318 -2.43 19.03 -1.90
N ASP A 319 -3.32 18.77 -2.84
CA ASP A 319 -4.72 18.43 -2.59
C ASP A 319 -4.89 16.91 -2.77
N ALA A 320 -4.98 16.20 -1.67
CA ALA A 320 -5.10 14.75 -1.66
C ALA A 320 -6.46 14.29 -2.22
N ASP A 321 -7.53 15.06 -2.05
CA ASP A 321 -8.86 14.72 -2.57
C ASP A 321 -8.89 14.70 -4.11
N SER A 322 -8.10 15.57 -4.76
CA SER A 322 -7.96 15.58 -6.22
C SER A 322 -6.69 14.89 -6.72
N ALA A 323 -5.86 14.34 -5.82
CA ALA A 323 -4.53 13.81 -6.13
C ALA A 323 -3.77 14.75 -7.07
N SER A 324 -3.68 16.02 -6.71
CA SER A 324 -3.09 17.05 -7.55
C SER A 324 -2.28 18.08 -6.77
N VAL A 325 -1.21 18.53 -7.39
CA VAL A 325 -0.46 19.68 -6.91
C VAL A 325 -1.09 20.93 -7.52
N LYS A 326 -1.44 21.87 -6.67
CA LYS A 326 -2.08 23.14 -7.05
C LYS A 326 -1.19 24.31 -6.75
N TYR A 327 -1.32 25.38 -7.53
CA TYR A 327 -0.60 26.64 -7.36
C TYR A 327 -1.56 27.82 -7.45
N ALA A 328 -1.49 28.72 -6.48
CA ALA A 328 -2.19 30.00 -6.47
C ALA A 328 -1.20 31.15 -6.50
N CYS A 329 -1.38 32.09 -7.45
CA CYS A 329 -0.65 33.36 -7.43
C CYS A 329 -1.29 34.30 -6.41
N PHE A 330 -0.49 34.97 -5.61
CA PHE A 330 -0.92 36.08 -4.78
C PHE A 330 -1.07 37.33 -5.66
N GLY A 331 -2.29 37.84 -5.78
CA GLY A 331 -2.56 39.02 -6.58
C GLY A 331 -1.76 40.22 -6.05
N ARG A 332 -1.04 40.92 -6.90
CA ARG A 332 -0.46 42.25 -6.60
C ARG A 332 -1.61 43.25 -6.47
N GLY A 333 -2.30 43.27 -5.30
CA GLY A 333 -3.26 44.30 -4.98
C GLY A 333 -2.55 45.67 -4.91
N LYS A 334 -3.22 46.76 -5.37
CA LYS A 334 -2.72 48.15 -5.33
C LYS A 334 -2.43 48.66 -3.91
N THR A 335 -2.77 47.89 -2.87
CA THR A 335 -2.45 48.17 -1.46
C THR A 335 -1.88 46.88 -0.89
N GLY A 336 -0.59 46.84 -0.62
CA GLY A 336 0.27 45.79 -0.10
C GLY A 336 -0.48 44.48 0.24
N GLY A 337 -0.21 43.42 -0.57
CA GLY A 337 -0.94 42.16 -0.70
C GLY A 337 -1.60 41.66 0.57
N SER A 338 -2.88 41.90 0.72
CA SER A 338 -3.68 41.24 1.76
C SER A 338 -3.98 39.82 1.29
N PHE A 339 -3.57 38.83 2.07
CA PHE A 339 -4.08 37.47 1.92
C PHE A 339 -5.56 37.50 2.28
N GLU A 340 -6.41 37.41 1.29
CA GLU A 340 -7.84 37.23 1.52
C GLU A 340 -8.12 35.80 1.98
N GLU A 341 -9.02 35.66 2.93
CA GLU A 341 -9.59 34.38 3.29
C GLU A 341 -10.06 33.63 2.02
N GLY A 342 -9.69 32.36 1.88
CA GLY A 342 -10.01 31.58 0.68
C GLY A 342 -9.15 31.87 -0.55
N ALA A 343 -8.03 32.59 -0.44
CA ALA A 343 -7.14 32.89 -1.57
C ALA A 343 -6.68 31.63 -2.33
N LEU A 344 -6.46 30.51 -1.63
CA LEU A 344 -6.04 29.25 -2.23
C LEU A 344 -7.18 28.47 -2.89
N SER A 345 -8.43 28.82 -2.66
CA SER A 345 -9.57 28.16 -3.32
C SER A 345 -9.59 28.41 -4.84
N ARG A 346 -8.88 29.44 -5.32
CA ARG A 346 -8.71 29.77 -6.75
C ARG A 346 -7.46 29.10 -7.37
N ALA A 347 -6.76 28.26 -6.62
CA ALA A 347 -5.54 27.60 -7.10
C ALA A 347 -5.81 26.72 -8.32
N LYS A 348 -4.89 26.76 -9.27
CA LYS A 348 -4.94 25.95 -10.49
C LYS A 348 -4.06 24.71 -10.35
N THR A 349 -4.52 23.59 -10.85
CA THR A 349 -3.73 22.36 -10.92
C THR A 349 -2.53 22.57 -11.85
N VAL A 350 -1.34 22.31 -11.32
CA VAL A 350 -0.08 22.33 -12.09
C VAL A 350 0.34 20.94 -12.54
N CYS A 351 0.02 19.90 -11.76
CA CYS A 351 0.10 18.52 -12.18
C CYS A 351 -0.83 17.63 -11.36
N THR A 352 -1.16 16.48 -11.92
CA THR A 352 -1.82 15.38 -11.20
C THR A 352 -0.77 14.36 -10.80
N GLN A 353 -0.75 13.99 -9.52
CA GLN A 353 0.20 13.02 -8.99
C GLN A 353 -0.36 12.40 -7.71
N ASN A 354 -0.35 11.07 -7.62
CA ASN A 354 -0.57 10.35 -6.38
C ASN A 354 0.73 10.31 -5.54
N ASP A 355 0.60 10.04 -4.27
CA ASP A 355 1.70 9.71 -3.35
C ASP A 355 2.81 10.77 -3.33
N VAL A 356 2.40 12.05 -3.31
CA VAL A 356 3.32 13.19 -3.15
C VAL A 356 3.78 13.25 -1.70
N SER A 357 5.09 13.27 -1.49
CA SER A 357 5.72 13.30 -0.16
C SER A 357 6.25 14.68 0.23
N ARG A 358 6.63 15.51 -0.74
CA ARG A 358 7.18 16.84 -0.47
C ARG A 358 7.03 17.78 -1.66
N LEU A 359 6.84 19.04 -1.34
CA LEU A 359 6.85 20.15 -2.28
C LEU A 359 7.91 21.19 -1.86
N ASN A 360 8.60 21.75 -2.83
CA ASN A 360 9.52 22.87 -2.60
C ASN A 360 9.50 23.81 -3.82
N ILE A 361 9.33 25.10 -3.59
CA ILE A 361 9.23 26.11 -4.64
C ILE A 361 10.43 27.05 -4.60
N SER A 362 10.95 27.43 -5.77
CA SER A 362 12.01 28.42 -5.88
C SER A 362 11.57 29.79 -5.32
N SER A 363 12.53 30.60 -4.87
CA SER A 363 12.24 31.90 -4.26
C SER A 363 11.42 32.82 -5.15
N GLY A 364 11.63 32.80 -6.48
CA GLY A 364 10.84 33.55 -7.46
C GLY A 364 9.53 32.88 -7.88
N GLY A 365 9.18 31.71 -7.32
CA GLY A 365 7.93 30.98 -7.64
C GLY A 365 7.90 30.33 -9.04
N GLU A 366 9.00 30.30 -9.78
CA GLU A 366 9.03 29.84 -11.17
C GLU A 366 9.08 28.34 -11.32
N LEU A 367 9.91 27.67 -10.52
CA LEU A 367 10.08 26.22 -10.54
C LEU A 367 9.61 25.60 -9.22
N LEU A 368 8.92 24.48 -9.34
CA LEU A 368 8.41 23.68 -8.24
C LEU A 368 9.01 22.27 -8.32
N ALA A 369 9.67 21.82 -7.27
CA ALA A 369 10.09 20.45 -7.10
C ALA A 369 8.97 19.65 -6.41
N VAL A 370 8.57 18.53 -7.00
CA VAL A 370 7.56 17.61 -6.51
C VAL A 370 8.21 16.26 -6.27
N SER A 371 8.37 15.87 -5.02
CA SER A 371 8.82 14.54 -4.63
C SER A 371 7.63 13.62 -4.48
N TYR A 372 7.71 12.41 -5.05
CA TYR A 372 6.61 11.45 -5.06
C TYR A 372 7.11 10.01 -5.19
N THR A 373 6.28 9.05 -4.78
CA THR A 373 6.53 7.64 -5.02
C THR A 373 5.92 7.23 -6.36
N SER A 374 6.74 6.65 -7.23
CA SER A 374 6.34 6.17 -8.55
C SER A 374 6.10 4.66 -8.50
N LEU A 375 4.93 4.24 -8.96
CA LEU A 375 4.54 2.83 -9.11
C LEU A 375 4.80 2.30 -10.54
N SER A 376 5.60 3.01 -11.36
CA SER A 376 5.82 2.66 -12.77
C SER A 376 6.81 1.51 -13.01
N GLY A 377 7.36 0.91 -11.98
CA GLY A 377 8.34 -0.18 -12.06
C GLY A 377 7.89 -1.44 -11.32
N ARG A 378 8.77 -2.42 -11.22
CA ARG A 378 8.52 -3.66 -10.47
C ARG A 378 8.28 -3.41 -8.97
N VAL A 379 8.87 -2.35 -8.46
CA VAL A 379 8.79 -1.91 -7.06
C VAL A 379 8.57 -0.42 -6.99
N PRO A 380 7.96 0.10 -5.91
CA PRO A 380 7.84 1.53 -5.66
C PRO A 380 9.20 2.22 -5.65
N LYS A 381 9.32 3.36 -6.33
CA LYS A 381 10.55 4.14 -6.42
C LYS A 381 10.31 5.62 -6.19
N ASN A 382 11.11 6.22 -5.31
CA ASN A 382 11.07 7.66 -5.08
C ASN A 382 11.66 8.43 -6.25
N LYS A 383 10.95 9.47 -6.70
CA LYS A 383 11.32 10.33 -7.83
C LYS A 383 11.03 11.79 -7.55
N ILE A 384 11.72 12.65 -8.27
CA ILE A 384 11.47 14.09 -8.30
C ILE A 384 11.08 14.54 -9.71
N ARG A 385 10.01 15.36 -9.75
CA ARG A 385 9.58 16.10 -10.93
C ARG A 385 9.74 17.59 -10.68
N ILE A 386 10.37 18.29 -11.60
CA ILE A 386 10.49 19.74 -11.60
C ILE A 386 9.45 20.30 -12.57
N ILE A 387 8.64 21.25 -12.12
CA ILE A 387 7.54 21.83 -12.89
C ILE A 387 7.69 23.34 -12.95
N ASN A 388 7.57 23.91 -14.14
CA ASN A 388 7.42 25.36 -14.26
C ASN A 388 5.97 25.75 -13.94
N THR A 389 5.78 26.57 -12.92
CA THR A 389 4.45 26.93 -12.38
C THR A 389 3.55 27.68 -13.37
N LYS A 390 4.16 28.44 -14.30
CA LYS A 390 3.43 29.24 -15.32
C LYS A 390 3.10 28.41 -16.55
N THR A 391 4.12 27.71 -17.12
CA THR A 391 3.95 26.94 -18.38
C THR A 391 3.47 25.50 -18.16
N ARG A 392 3.49 25.01 -16.93
CA ARG A 392 3.17 23.61 -16.51
C ARG A 392 4.04 22.54 -17.19
N ARG A 393 5.12 22.94 -17.85
CA ARG A 393 6.10 22.01 -18.41
C ARG A 393 6.86 21.34 -17.28
N SER A 394 7.06 20.04 -17.38
CA SER A 394 7.71 19.25 -16.35
C SER A 394 8.93 18.51 -16.87
N PHE A 395 9.87 18.30 -15.99
CA PHE A 395 11.04 17.44 -16.17
C PHE A 395 11.11 16.47 -15.01
N THR A 396 11.22 15.18 -15.28
CA THR A 396 11.41 14.16 -14.24
C THR A 396 12.85 13.69 -14.26
N LEU A 397 13.51 13.73 -13.11
CA LEU A 397 14.86 13.19 -12.95
C LEU A 397 14.86 11.69 -13.26
N LYS A 398 15.76 11.23 -14.14
CA LYS A 398 15.82 9.81 -14.55
C LYS A 398 16.24 8.89 -13.41
N GLU A 399 17.08 9.38 -12.51
CA GLU A 399 17.53 8.66 -11.34
C GLU A 399 16.35 8.36 -10.38
N SER A 400 16.38 7.21 -9.74
CA SER A 400 15.40 6.79 -8.70
C SER A 400 16.06 6.74 -7.34
N GLY A 401 15.25 6.55 -6.30
CA GLY A 401 15.71 6.60 -4.91
C GLY A 401 15.84 8.02 -4.37
N ILE A 402 15.36 9.02 -5.12
CA ILE A 402 15.42 10.43 -4.75
C ILE A 402 14.17 10.79 -3.95
N ARG A 403 14.32 10.89 -2.64
CA ARG A 403 13.20 11.10 -1.72
C ARG A 403 12.78 12.55 -1.57
N ASP A 404 13.75 13.46 -1.34
CA ASP A 404 13.51 14.87 -1.09
C ASP A 404 14.32 15.74 -2.05
N GLY A 405 13.79 16.91 -2.42
CA GLY A 405 14.58 17.84 -3.23
C GLY A 405 14.07 19.27 -3.22
N THR A 406 14.99 20.19 -3.47
CA THR A 406 14.77 21.62 -3.58
C THR A 406 15.35 22.16 -4.87
N VAL A 407 14.59 23.03 -5.53
CA VAL A 407 15.04 23.74 -6.74
C VAL A 407 15.25 25.20 -6.42
N PHE A 408 16.41 25.77 -6.84
CA PHE A 408 16.77 27.17 -6.59
C PHE A 408 17.61 27.74 -7.70
N PHE A 409 17.57 29.06 -7.79
CA PHE A 409 18.35 29.85 -8.78
C PHE A 409 19.43 30.64 -8.05
N ALA A 410 20.68 30.48 -8.46
CA ALA A 410 21.80 31.20 -7.89
C ALA A 410 22.88 31.42 -8.95
N ASP A 411 23.54 32.56 -8.94
CA ASP A 411 24.62 32.91 -9.86
C ASP A 411 24.27 32.62 -11.33
N GLY A 412 23.10 33.05 -11.75
CA GLY A 412 22.65 32.91 -13.15
C GLY A 412 22.32 31.47 -13.60
N LYS A 413 22.23 30.49 -12.66
CA LYS A 413 21.98 29.07 -12.96
C LYS A 413 20.95 28.46 -12.04
N TRP A 414 20.23 27.48 -12.59
CA TRP A 414 19.34 26.65 -11.82
C TRP A 414 20.07 25.43 -11.24
N TYR A 415 19.74 25.11 -10.00
CA TYR A 415 20.24 23.94 -9.29
C TYR A 415 19.09 23.13 -8.70
N LEU A 416 19.32 21.80 -8.53
CA LEU A 416 18.53 20.89 -7.74
C LEU A 416 19.43 20.25 -6.69
N ALA A 417 19.15 20.47 -5.42
CA ALA A 417 19.75 19.67 -4.35
C ALA A 417 18.74 18.58 -3.93
N ALA A 418 19.19 17.33 -3.87
CA ALA A 418 18.29 16.19 -3.67
C ALA A 418 18.90 15.11 -2.80
N VAL A 419 18.10 14.51 -1.92
CA VAL A 419 18.47 13.41 -1.04
C VAL A 419 18.11 12.10 -1.69
N LYS A 420 19.11 11.24 -1.88
CA LYS A 420 18.95 9.86 -2.33
C LYS A 420 19.15 8.91 -1.16
N THR A 421 18.29 7.90 -1.06
CA THR A 421 18.36 6.86 -0.03
C THR A 421 18.62 5.50 -0.65
N HIS A 422 19.45 4.68 0.00
CA HIS A 422 19.72 3.30 -0.38
C HIS A 422 20.37 2.54 0.78
N SER A 423 19.83 1.40 1.15
CA SER A 423 20.42 0.45 2.13
C SER A 423 20.92 1.13 3.42
N GLN A 424 20.07 1.90 4.09
CA GLN A 424 20.37 2.67 5.31
C GLN A 424 21.38 3.81 5.11
N TYR A 425 21.69 4.19 3.88
CA TYR A 425 22.56 5.34 3.58
C TYR A 425 21.77 6.46 2.93
N CYS A 426 22.13 7.69 3.31
CA CYS A 426 21.71 8.90 2.61
C CYS A 426 22.86 9.44 1.77
N THR A 427 22.49 10.01 0.63
CA THR A 427 23.42 10.76 -0.22
C THR A 427 22.76 12.07 -0.62
N LEU A 428 23.42 13.20 -0.38
CA LEU A 428 22.98 14.52 -0.85
C LEU A 428 23.65 14.82 -2.18
N ASN A 429 22.84 14.96 -3.22
CA ASN A 429 23.26 15.20 -4.60
C ASN A 429 22.94 16.63 -5.00
N LEU A 430 23.88 17.32 -5.64
CA LEU A 430 23.69 18.62 -6.27
C LEU A 430 23.75 18.48 -7.78
N TYR A 431 22.68 18.86 -8.46
CA TYR A 431 22.59 18.87 -9.92
C TYR A 431 22.56 20.31 -10.44
N SER A 432 23.28 20.57 -11.52
CA SER A 432 23.09 21.76 -12.34
C SER A 432 22.00 21.48 -13.37
N LEU A 433 21.05 22.42 -13.51
CA LEU A 433 19.92 22.29 -14.42
C LEU A 433 20.15 23.16 -15.65
N THR A 434 19.95 22.58 -16.83
CA THR A 434 19.99 23.34 -18.09
C THR A 434 18.57 23.73 -18.48
N GLU A 435 18.36 25.00 -18.75
CA GLU A 435 17.08 25.49 -19.24
C GLU A 435 16.80 25.03 -20.66
N GLY A 436 15.52 24.72 -20.88
CA GLY A 436 14.94 24.46 -22.18
C GLY A 436 14.11 25.65 -22.68
N LYS A 437 13.37 25.41 -23.77
CA LYS A 437 12.46 26.44 -24.31
C LYS A 437 11.36 26.76 -23.30
N ASN A 438 11.00 28.02 -23.15
CA ASN A 438 9.90 28.52 -22.30
C ASN A 438 10.08 28.21 -20.79
N GLY A 439 11.30 28.37 -20.26
CA GLY A 439 11.57 28.19 -18.82
C GLY A 439 11.41 26.76 -18.31
N SER A 440 11.37 25.75 -19.21
CA SER A 440 11.39 24.36 -18.80
C SER A 440 12.81 23.89 -18.51
N VAL A 441 12.94 22.87 -17.66
CA VAL A 441 14.21 22.16 -17.48
C VAL A 441 14.37 21.12 -18.59
N LYS A 442 15.55 21.12 -19.26
CA LYS A 442 15.90 20.17 -20.33
C LYS A 442 16.78 19.01 -19.83
N LYS A 443 17.72 19.31 -18.94
CA LYS A 443 18.71 18.35 -18.46
C LYS A 443 19.12 18.69 -17.02
N ALA A 444 19.38 17.66 -16.23
CA ALA A 444 20.05 17.75 -14.94
C ALA A 444 21.38 16.98 -15.01
N VAL A 445 22.45 17.59 -14.53
CA VAL A 445 23.80 17.03 -14.50
C VAL A 445 24.28 17.05 -13.07
N LEU A 446 24.62 15.87 -12.52
CA LEU A 446 25.21 15.75 -11.19
C LEU A 446 26.58 16.48 -11.18
N VAL A 447 26.71 17.47 -10.30
CA VAL A 447 27.94 18.23 -10.15
C VAL A 447 28.68 17.88 -8.87
N ARG A 448 27.97 17.69 -7.77
CA ARG A 448 28.56 17.30 -6.48
C ARG A 448 27.70 16.27 -5.74
N GLN A 449 28.34 15.52 -4.85
CA GLN A 449 27.71 14.50 -4.04
C GLN A 449 28.38 14.39 -2.67
N LYS A 450 27.58 14.14 -1.63
CA LYS A 450 28.06 13.79 -0.29
C LYS A 450 27.33 12.55 0.21
N LYS A 451 28.09 11.55 0.65
CA LYS A 451 27.57 10.35 1.31
C LYS A 451 27.63 10.52 2.82
N PHE A 452 26.61 10.02 3.51
CA PHE A 452 26.52 10.01 4.96
C PHE A 452 26.73 8.61 5.48
N GLY A 453 27.07 8.48 6.77
CA GLY A 453 27.26 7.21 7.44
C GLY A 453 26.00 6.35 7.51
N PHE A 454 26.17 5.10 7.81
CA PHE A 454 25.08 4.14 8.00
C PHE A 454 24.12 4.63 9.11
N GLY A 455 22.81 4.53 8.87
CA GLY A 455 21.76 4.92 9.82
C GLY A 455 21.51 6.44 9.94
N LYS A 456 22.38 7.31 9.37
CA LYS A 456 22.18 8.76 9.45
C LYS A 456 21.06 9.24 8.52
N GLY A 457 20.14 10.02 9.08
CA GLY A 457 19.02 10.61 8.36
C GLY A 457 19.37 12.00 7.80
N VAL A 458 19.09 12.23 6.51
CA VAL A 458 19.20 13.55 5.85
C VAL A 458 17.85 13.93 5.31
N PHE A 459 17.32 15.09 5.74
CA PHE A 459 15.95 15.49 5.44
C PHE A 459 15.86 16.93 5.00
N SER A 460 14.78 17.26 4.32
CA SER A 460 14.30 18.60 4.07
C SER A 460 15.34 19.56 3.46
N PRO A 461 16.06 19.18 2.35
CA PRO A 461 16.94 20.12 1.70
C PRO A 461 16.13 21.32 1.22
N SER A 462 16.68 22.54 1.46
CA SER A 462 16.08 23.79 1.03
C SER A 462 17.17 24.77 0.55
N GLY A 463 17.06 25.26 -0.68
CA GLY A 463 18.04 26.13 -1.31
C GLY A 463 17.57 27.56 -1.41
N SER A 464 18.49 28.51 -1.17
CA SER A 464 18.24 29.94 -1.26
C SER A 464 18.87 30.56 -2.54
N SER A 465 18.44 31.77 -2.88
CA SER A 465 19.00 32.55 -4.00
C SER A 465 20.46 33.00 -3.78
N SER A 466 20.97 32.90 -2.56
CA SER A 466 22.40 33.13 -2.27
C SER A 466 23.29 31.96 -2.73
N GLY A 467 22.69 30.82 -3.14
CA GLY A 467 23.40 29.60 -3.49
C GLY A 467 23.71 28.71 -2.30
N ARG A 468 23.12 28.95 -1.13
CA ARG A 468 23.26 28.07 0.04
C ARG A 468 22.11 27.11 0.11
N VAL A 469 22.42 25.86 0.49
CA VAL A 469 21.45 24.77 0.72
C VAL A 469 21.52 24.34 2.19
N PHE A 470 20.40 24.44 2.86
CA PHE A 470 20.21 23.98 4.23
C PHE A 470 19.49 22.62 4.23
N TYR A 471 19.78 21.77 5.20
CA TYR A 471 19.14 20.49 5.39
C TYR A 471 19.22 20.06 6.86
N ILE A 472 18.36 19.15 7.26
CA ILE A 472 18.37 18.53 8.57
C ILE A 472 19.27 17.30 8.51
N LEU A 473 20.22 17.19 9.42
CA LEU A 473 20.95 15.97 9.70
C LEU A 473 20.49 15.41 11.04
N LYS A 474 20.06 14.14 11.03
CA LYS A 474 19.77 13.34 12.22
C LYS A 474 20.86 12.29 12.39
N ASP A 475 21.52 12.27 13.54
CA ASP A 475 22.54 11.31 13.93
C ASP A 475 22.19 10.76 15.33
N GLY A 476 21.79 9.49 15.42
CA GLY A 476 21.09 9.00 16.60
C GLY A 476 19.77 9.78 16.80
N MET A 477 19.53 10.33 17.97
CA MET A 477 18.39 11.22 18.27
C MET A 477 18.76 12.70 18.19
N GLU A 478 19.99 13.05 17.85
CA GLU A 478 20.42 14.43 17.73
C GLU A 478 20.06 15.01 16.36
N TYR A 479 19.41 16.14 16.36
CA TYR A 479 19.06 16.93 15.17
C TYR A 479 19.95 18.15 15.05
N THR A 480 20.50 18.38 13.88
CA THR A 480 21.25 19.61 13.55
C THR A 480 20.81 20.15 12.20
N ILE A 481 20.85 21.47 12.05
CA ILE A 481 20.71 22.11 10.74
C ILE A 481 22.10 22.26 10.12
N ARG A 482 22.26 21.73 8.92
CA ARG A 482 23.50 21.81 8.15
C ARG A 482 23.31 22.71 6.94
N ALA A 483 24.36 23.34 6.50
CA ALA A 483 24.37 24.14 5.28
C ALA A 483 25.65 23.92 4.47
N PHE A 484 25.54 24.03 3.15
CA PHE A 484 26.69 24.07 2.24
C PHE A 484 26.45 25.09 1.12
N SER A 485 27.52 25.55 0.46
CA SER A 485 27.43 26.44 -0.74
C SER A 485 27.39 25.61 -2.01
N ALA A 486 26.42 25.89 -2.90
CA ALA A 486 26.38 25.33 -4.25
C ALA A 486 27.43 26.01 -5.20
N LEU A 487 27.89 27.20 -4.83
CA LEU A 487 28.75 28.04 -5.66
C LEU A 487 30.24 27.92 -5.32
N GLN A 488 30.54 27.58 -4.05
CA GLN A 488 31.92 27.49 -3.53
C GLN A 488 32.22 26.08 -3.12
N ASP A 489 33.42 25.61 -3.29
CA ASP A 489 33.87 24.31 -2.90
C ASP A 489 34.19 24.23 -1.39
N GLU A 490 33.78 23.11 -0.78
CA GLU A 490 34.34 22.48 0.40
C GLU A 490 33.92 22.98 1.80
N THR A 491 33.16 24.06 1.96
CA THR A 491 32.77 24.50 3.31
C THR A 491 31.37 24.08 3.64
N GLU A 492 31.21 23.39 4.74
CA GLU A 492 29.93 23.04 5.36
C GLU A 492 29.81 23.71 6.73
N TRP A 493 28.62 24.18 7.04
CA TRP A 493 28.31 24.81 8.32
C TRP A 493 27.29 23.99 9.12
N THR A 494 27.48 23.98 10.43
CA THR A 494 26.58 23.36 11.39
C THR A 494 25.95 24.44 12.24
N VAL A 495 24.61 24.44 12.29
CA VAL A 495 23.82 25.24 13.21
C VAL A 495 23.23 24.29 14.25
N PRO A 496 23.74 24.27 15.47
CA PRO A 496 23.17 23.44 16.54
C PRO A 496 21.79 23.98 16.94
N LEU A 497 20.92 23.10 17.37
CA LEU A 497 19.63 23.51 17.94
C LEU A 497 19.86 24.10 19.35
N PRO A 498 19.01 25.06 19.78
CA PRO A 498 19.15 25.68 21.09
C PRO A 498 18.90 24.71 22.25
N GLU A 499 18.19 23.62 22.02
CA GLU A 499 17.80 22.63 23.03
C GLU A 499 18.00 21.20 22.47
N LYS A 500 18.46 20.27 23.32
CA LYS A 500 18.75 18.90 22.92
C LYS A 500 17.49 18.09 22.61
N ASP A 501 16.39 18.36 23.31
CA ASP A 501 15.13 17.60 23.18
C ASP A 501 14.22 18.16 22.06
N MET A 502 14.72 19.11 21.32
CA MET A 502 13.99 19.75 20.22
C MET A 502 14.03 18.86 18.98
N VAL A 503 12.85 18.45 18.52
CA VAL A 503 12.69 17.72 17.25
C VAL A 503 12.16 18.70 16.20
N ILE A 504 12.79 18.72 15.03
CA ILE A 504 12.45 19.64 13.93
C ILE A 504 12.06 18.89 12.67
N GLN A 505 11.16 19.50 11.90
CA GLN A 505 10.74 19.00 10.59
C GLN A 505 10.57 20.13 9.58
N THR A 506 10.79 19.83 8.31
CA THR A 506 10.41 20.65 7.16
C THR A 506 11.04 22.04 7.13
N VAL A 507 12.34 22.10 6.93
CA VAL A 507 13.08 23.36 6.78
C VAL A 507 12.79 24.01 5.41
N ASN A 508 12.43 25.29 5.43
CA ASN A 508 12.30 26.15 4.24
C ASN A 508 13.17 27.41 4.41
N VAL A 509 14.02 27.73 3.44
CA VAL A 509 14.98 28.85 3.50
C VAL A 509 14.68 29.93 2.48
N ARG A 510 15.01 31.20 2.85
CA ARG A 510 15.07 32.33 1.96
C ARG A 510 16.27 33.21 2.29
N ALA A 511 16.90 33.77 1.27
CA ALA A 511 17.90 34.80 1.46
C ALA A 511 17.24 36.13 1.92
N GLY A 512 17.76 36.72 2.98
CA GLY A 512 17.43 38.08 3.39
C GLY A 512 18.19 39.12 2.57
N ALA A 513 17.62 40.31 2.44
CA ALA A 513 18.29 41.45 1.76
C ALA A 513 19.54 41.93 2.49
N ASP A 514 19.68 41.58 3.75
CA ASP A 514 20.80 41.90 4.66
C ASP A 514 21.95 40.86 4.58
N GLY A 515 21.87 39.87 3.67
CA GLY A 515 22.87 38.81 3.54
C GLY A 515 22.69 37.66 4.52
N THR A 516 21.71 37.73 5.41
CA THR A 516 21.35 36.64 6.29
C THR A 516 20.48 35.61 5.58
N GLU A 517 20.47 34.37 6.06
CA GLU A 517 19.54 33.32 5.61
C GLU A 517 18.40 33.18 6.63
N ARG A 518 17.16 33.24 6.15
CA ARG A 518 15.96 33.13 6.99
C ARG A 518 15.31 31.80 6.74
N LEU A 519 15.24 30.99 7.80
CA LEU A 519 14.63 29.65 7.77
C LEU A 519 13.35 29.64 8.59
N ALA A 520 12.38 28.86 8.12
CA ALA A 520 11.19 28.51 8.87
C ALA A 520 11.05 26.99 8.91
N PHE A 521 10.69 26.44 10.05
CA PHE A 521 10.48 25.02 10.24
C PHE A 521 9.50 24.72 11.37
N SER A 522 8.95 23.52 11.36
CA SER A 522 8.15 23.01 12.46
C SER A 522 9.05 22.44 13.54
N PHE A 523 8.70 22.64 14.81
CA PHE A 523 9.41 22.06 15.94
C PHE A 523 8.47 21.57 17.04
N THR A 524 8.94 20.62 17.82
CA THR A 524 8.27 20.15 19.04
C THR A 524 9.26 20.10 20.20
N ARG A 525 8.73 20.28 21.41
CA ARG A 525 9.35 19.97 22.70
C ARG A 525 8.45 18.96 23.42
N PRO A 526 8.95 18.23 24.42
CA PRO A 526 8.10 17.37 25.23
C PRO A 526 6.83 18.09 25.73
N GLY A 527 5.67 17.50 25.46
CA GLY A 527 4.37 18.04 25.89
C GLY A 527 3.73 19.07 24.96
N THR A 528 4.41 19.52 23.87
CA THR A 528 3.85 20.57 22.99
C THR A 528 3.18 19.99 21.75
N ILE A 529 2.27 20.76 21.16
CA ILE A 529 1.82 20.59 19.77
C ILE A 529 2.92 21.11 18.84
N PRO A 530 3.03 20.64 17.56
CA PRO A 530 3.99 21.21 16.61
C PRO A 530 3.84 22.73 16.44
N ARG A 531 4.92 23.46 16.61
CA ARG A 531 4.99 24.92 16.65
C ARG A 531 5.88 25.48 15.55
N LEU A 532 5.83 26.79 15.30
CA LEU A 532 6.66 27.54 14.36
C LEU A 532 8.00 27.91 15.01
N ALA A 533 9.10 27.56 14.32
CA ALA A 533 10.42 28.08 14.58
C ALA A 533 10.91 28.93 13.39
N LEU A 534 11.56 30.03 13.70
CA LEU A 534 12.26 30.90 12.76
C LEU A 534 13.73 30.93 13.14
N LEU A 535 14.59 30.95 12.11
CA LEU A 535 16.02 31.04 12.29
C LEU A 535 16.58 32.11 11.32
N SER A 536 17.33 33.07 11.86
CA SER A 536 18.14 33.99 11.08
C SER A 536 19.62 33.57 11.20
N ALA A 537 20.20 33.11 10.11
CA ALA A 537 21.56 32.61 10.08
C ALA A 537 22.48 33.60 9.32
N ASP A 538 23.38 34.24 10.04
CA ASP A 538 24.52 34.97 9.49
C ASP A 538 25.71 34.02 9.42
N ILE A 539 25.89 33.43 8.24
CA ILE A 539 27.00 32.50 7.99
C ILE A 539 28.35 33.20 8.09
N SER A 540 28.44 34.44 7.61
CA SER A 540 29.69 35.23 7.62
C SER A 540 30.10 35.64 9.03
N GLY A 541 29.14 36.11 9.83
CA GLY A 541 29.31 36.42 11.25
C GLY A 541 29.32 35.20 12.18
N ARG A 542 29.12 34.01 11.64
CA ARG A 542 29.04 32.72 12.40
C ARG A 542 28.00 32.73 13.55
N LYS A 543 26.90 33.41 13.32
CA LYS A 543 25.82 33.57 14.32
C LYS A 543 24.48 33.14 13.77
N ALA A 544 23.70 32.43 14.61
CA ALA A 544 22.34 32.07 14.29
C ALA A 544 21.41 32.45 15.44
N ASP A 545 20.36 33.19 15.11
CA ASP A 545 19.37 33.67 16.06
C ASP A 545 18.04 32.95 15.80
N PHE A 546 17.57 32.13 16.80
CA PHE A 546 16.31 31.43 16.79
C PHE A 546 15.21 32.27 17.42
N SER A 547 14.01 32.19 16.85
CA SER A 547 12.75 32.66 17.44
C SER A 547 11.76 31.48 17.47
N LEU A 548 11.46 30.97 18.66
CA LEU A 548 10.61 29.80 18.86
C LEU A 548 9.25 30.26 19.37
N SER A 549 8.16 29.91 18.67
CA SER A 549 6.79 30.24 19.09
C SER A 549 6.46 29.58 20.42
N THR A 550 5.82 30.34 21.30
CA THR A 550 5.47 29.90 22.67
C THR A 550 4.05 29.35 22.79
N ARG A 551 3.18 29.58 21.79
CA ARG A 551 1.77 29.16 21.83
C ARG A 551 1.53 27.89 21.04
N ASP A 552 0.68 27.04 21.58
CA ASP A 552 0.10 25.91 20.87
C ASP A 552 -1.08 26.38 20.00
N SER A 553 -1.38 25.62 18.95
CA SER A 553 -2.53 25.87 18.08
C SER A 553 -3.14 24.54 17.67
N SER A 554 -4.46 24.48 17.62
CA SER A 554 -5.18 23.31 17.14
C SER A 554 -4.73 22.95 15.72
N GLY A 555 -4.55 21.66 15.45
CA GLY A 555 -4.00 21.17 14.18
C GLY A 555 -2.48 21.27 14.08
N GLY A 556 -1.79 22.01 14.93
CA GLY A 556 -0.34 22.23 14.89
C GLY A 556 0.14 22.98 13.66
N ILE A 557 1.43 23.30 13.61
CA ILE A 557 2.07 24.02 12.50
C ILE A 557 3.00 23.05 11.75
N PHE A 558 2.63 22.69 10.52
CA PHE A 558 3.40 21.81 9.64
C PHE A 558 3.80 22.55 8.36
N SER A 559 4.95 22.20 7.81
CA SER A 559 5.49 22.75 6.54
C SER A 559 5.42 24.28 6.46
N PRO A 560 5.84 25.05 7.49
CA PRO A 560 5.77 26.50 7.44
C PRO A 560 6.68 27.05 6.34
N SER A 561 6.15 27.99 5.56
CA SER A 561 6.86 28.62 4.45
C SER A 561 6.65 30.14 4.44
N CYS A 562 7.74 30.88 4.28
CA CYS A 562 7.72 32.32 4.26
C CYS A 562 7.07 32.86 2.99
N VAL A 563 6.13 33.77 3.11
CA VAL A 563 5.57 34.54 2.00
C VAL A 563 6.18 35.92 1.92
N SER A 564 6.26 36.58 3.07
CA SER A 564 6.91 37.90 3.23
C SER A 564 7.54 37.95 4.62
N GLY A 565 8.36 38.97 4.89
CA GLY A 565 9.09 39.08 6.15
C GLY A 565 8.20 39.01 7.44
N LYS A 566 6.88 39.12 7.31
CA LYS A 566 5.93 39.15 8.42
C LYS A 566 4.85 38.09 8.33
N LYS A 567 4.70 37.44 7.18
CA LYS A 567 3.62 36.47 6.93
C LYS A 567 4.16 35.13 6.46
N TYR A 568 3.67 34.07 7.07
CA TYR A 568 3.98 32.68 6.77
C TYR A 568 2.70 31.91 6.42
N VAL A 569 2.84 30.89 5.61
CA VAL A 569 1.77 29.89 5.38
C VAL A 569 2.21 28.56 5.97
N TYR A 570 1.25 27.82 6.47
CA TYR A 570 1.49 26.48 7.04
C TYR A 570 0.27 25.57 6.86
N SER A 571 0.48 24.25 6.93
CA SER A 571 -0.62 23.29 7.01
C SER A 571 -0.91 22.94 8.48
N ALA A 572 -2.20 22.88 8.83
CA ALA A 572 -2.71 22.35 10.08
C ALA A 572 -3.37 21.00 9.83
N HIS A 573 -3.10 20.02 10.71
CA HIS A 573 -3.57 18.65 10.58
C HIS A 573 -4.62 18.35 11.66
N PHE A 574 -5.87 18.28 11.22
CA PHE A 574 -7.01 17.93 12.05
C PHE A 574 -7.31 16.43 11.98
N PHE A 575 -8.20 15.94 12.84
CA PHE A 575 -8.48 14.52 12.92
C PHE A 575 -9.02 13.91 11.61
N GLU A 576 -9.86 14.64 10.86
CA GLU A 576 -10.47 14.14 9.61
C GLU A 576 -10.14 15.01 8.38
N SER A 577 -9.31 16.02 8.53
CA SER A 577 -9.02 16.96 7.45
C SER A 577 -7.72 17.69 7.70
N ASN A 578 -7.14 18.25 6.63
CA ASN A 578 -6.02 19.17 6.72
C ASN A 578 -6.39 20.48 6.02
N ALA A 579 -5.92 21.58 6.55
CA ALA A 579 -6.17 22.91 6.00
C ALA A 579 -4.90 23.76 5.98
N ILE A 580 -4.92 24.82 5.19
CA ILE A 580 -3.79 25.77 5.10
C ILE A 580 -4.20 27.09 5.70
N PHE A 581 -3.32 27.61 6.54
CA PHE A 581 -3.47 28.87 7.26
C PHE A 581 -2.33 29.83 6.95
N THR A 582 -2.57 31.12 7.24
CA THR A 582 -1.49 32.12 7.36
C THR A 582 -1.20 32.37 8.82
N ALA A 583 0.06 32.68 9.13
CA ALA A 583 0.49 33.21 10.42
C ALA A 583 1.03 34.64 10.24
N ASP A 584 0.59 35.55 11.12
CA ASP A 584 1.08 36.92 11.23
C ASP A 584 2.05 37.00 12.41
N LEU A 585 3.34 37.10 12.12
CA LEU A 585 4.38 37.12 13.15
C LEU A 585 4.29 38.30 14.13
N GLN A 586 3.63 39.39 13.73
CA GLN A 586 3.51 40.57 14.58
C GLN A 586 2.59 40.31 15.76
N LYS A 587 1.73 39.32 15.66
CA LYS A 587 0.75 38.93 16.70
C LYS A 587 1.16 37.68 17.47
N MET A 588 2.24 37.01 17.07
CA MET A 588 2.79 35.84 17.74
C MET A 588 3.81 36.24 18.80
N THR A 589 3.96 35.41 19.84
CA THR A 589 4.97 35.55 20.87
C THR A 589 6.09 34.53 20.66
N PHE A 590 7.33 34.95 20.87
CA PHE A 590 8.52 34.13 20.62
C PHE A 590 9.51 34.20 21.78
N GLU A 591 10.14 33.10 22.07
CA GLU A 591 11.39 33.00 22.81
C GLU A 591 12.57 33.08 21.83
N THR A 592 13.62 33.79 22.21
CA THR A 592 14.78 33.99 21.34
C THR A 592 16.03 33.38 21.93
N TYR A 593 16.83 32.74 21.05
CA TYR A 593 18.09 32.10 21.40
C TYR A 593 19.13 32.45 20.39
N SER A 594 20.38 32.67 20.80
CA SER A 594 21.51 32.85 19.92
C SER A 594 22.51 31.72 20.06
N VAL A 595 22.89 31.12 18.93
CA VAL A 595 23.89 30.03 18.90
C VAL A 595 25.02 30.37 17.96
N ARG A 596 26.19 29.77 18.15
CA ARG A 596 27.35 29.93 17.25
C ARG A 596 27.30 28.88 16.14
N ILE A 597 27.45 29.34 14.90
CA ILE A 597 27.63 28.48 13.73
C ILE A 597 29.08 27.97 13.72
N SER A 598 29.25 26.67 13.57
CA SER A 598 30.55 26.06 13.40
C SER A 598 30.80 25.66 11.95
N GLU A 599 32.04 25.86 11.51
CA GLU A 599 32.49 25.46 10.17
C GLU A 599 33.06 24.03 10.27
N PHE A 600 32.74 23.22 9.26
CA PHE A 600 33.18 21.84 9.19
C PHE A 600 33.67 21.50 7.77
N ALA A 601 34.85 20.93 7.69
CA ALA A 601 35.43 20.42 6.45
C ALA A 601 35.53 18.88 6.56
N PRO A 602 35.28 18.11 5.48
CA PRO A 602 35.08 18.51 4.08
C PRO A 602 33.58 18.49 3.65
N GLY A 603 33.25 19.39 2.73
CA GLY A 603 31.96 19.48 2.06
C GLY A 603 31.72 18.39 1.00
N LEU A 604 30.81 18.69 0.07
CA LEU A 604 30.45 17.83 -1.07
C LEU A 604 31.63 17.57 -2.01
N GLN A 605 31.90 16.32 -2.34
CA GLN A 605 32.93 15.93 -3.29
C GLN A 605 32.49 16.16 -4.75
N ASN A 606 33.41 16.54 -5.61
CA ASN A 606 33.15 16.68 -7.05
C ASN A 606 32.81 15.33 -7.69
N ALA A 607 31.74 15.27 -8.45
CA ALA A 607 31.26 14.03 -9.10
C ALA A 607 32.30 13.43 -10.07
N ALA A 608 33.15 14.27 -10.67
CA ALA A 608 34.24 13.84 -11.57
C ALA A 608 35.35 13.07 -10.82
N ALA A 609 35.59 13.38 -9.55
CA ALA A 609 36.57 12.68 -8.72
C ALA A 609 36.09 11.29 -8.27
N LEU A 610 34.76 11.04 -8.23
CA LEU A 610 34.19 9.78 -7.79
C LEU A 610 34.26 8.67 -8.85
N SER A 611 34.39 9.00 -10.14
CA SER A 611 34.56 8.03 -11.23
C SER A 611 35.96 7.37 -11.26
N ALA A 612 36.90 7.86 -10.46
CA ALA A 612 38.28 7.39 -10.40
C ALA A 612 38.60 6.50 -9.18
N VAL A 613 37.65 6.26 -8.26
CA VAL A 613 37.89 5.52 -7.03
C VAL A 613 37.27 4.14 -7.08
N SER A 614 38.09 3.15 -7.18
CA SER A 614 37.86 1.72 -6.87
C SER A 614 37.56 1.48 -5.38
N PRO A 615 37.26 0.26 -4.95
CA PRO A 615 36.16 -0.08 -4.03
C PRO A 615 36.30 0.47 -2.62
N LEU A 616 35.17 0.56 -1.95
CA LEU A 616 34.89 0.95 -0.56
C LEU A 616 36.10 0.94 0.41
N PRO A 617 36.38 2.06 1.09
CA PRO A 617 37.27 2.04 2.24
C PRO A 617 36.63 1.28 3.39
N GLN A 618 37.38 0.40 3.99
CA GLN A 618 37.03 -0.25 5.27
C GLN A 618 36.75 0.85 6.33
N ALA A 619 35.63 0.62 7.05
CA ALA A 619 35.20 1.52 8.11
C ALA A 619 36.31 1.70 9.17
N VAL A 620 36.74 2.93 9.36
CA VAL A 620 37.47 3.34 10.55
C VAL A 620 36.45 3.52 11.67
N SER A 621 36.50 2.62 12.63
CA SER A 621 35.77 2.72 13.89
C SER A 621 36.33 3.87 14.72
N SER A 622 35.70 5.04 14.66
CA SER A 622 35.89 6.09 15.67
C SER A 622 34.50 6.63 16.01
N GLY A 623 33.80 5.97 16.89
CA GLY A 623 32.51 6.40 17.40
C GLY A 623 32.59 6.50 18.90
N THR A 624 32.25 7.63 19.43
CA THR A 624 31.65 7.74 20.75
C THR A 624 30.32 7.01 20.69
N GLN A 625 30.17 5.91 21.39
CA GLN A 625 28.89 5.24 21.60
C GLN A 625 27.92 6.24 22.23
N ALA A 626 26.87 6.60 21.49
CA ALA A 626 25.66 7.10 22.10
C ALA A 626 25.00 5.92 22.83
N ASP A 627 24.51 6.14 24.06
CA ASP A 627 23.77 5.13 24.81
C ASP A 627 22.62 4.60 23.93
N SER A 628 22.77 3.38 23.44
CA SER A 628 21.73 2.69 22.68
C SER A 628 20.57 2.41 23.63
N PRO A 629 19.30 2.62 23.21
CA PRO A 629 18.14 2.25 24.01
C PRO A 629 18.02 0.72 24.19
N PHE A 630 18.80 -0.04 23.43
CA PHE A 630 18.95 -1.47 23.62
C PHE A 630 20.17 -1.73 24.51
N PRO A 631 20.07 -2.58 25.56
CA PRO A 631 21.21 -3.02 26.30
C PRO A 631 22.27 -3.62 25.36
N GLU A 632 23.54 -3.46 25.68
CA GLU A 632 24.62 -4.13 24.94
C GLU A 632 24.38 -5.64 24.97
N PHE A 633 23.87 -6.17 23.85
CA PHE A 633 23.72 -7.61 23.69
C PHE A 633 25.08 -8.26 23.52
N SER A 634 25.29 -9.37 24.17
CA SER A 634 26.49 -10.15 23.97
C SER A 634 26.66 -10.46 22.48
N SER A 635 27.76 -10.03 21.88
CA SER A 635 28.10 -10.28 20.50
C SER A 635 27.84 -11.73 20.09
N ALA A 636 27.31 -11.95 18.91
CA ALA A 636 27.09 -13.28 18.34
C ALA A 636 28.32 -14.16 18.58
N SER A 637 28.13 -15.35 19.10
CA SER A 637 29.20 -16.28 19.48
C SER A 637 30.07 -16.73 18.29
N LYS A 638 29.67 -16.40 17.06
CA LYS A 638 30.35 -16.76 15.82
C LYS A 638 30.53 -15.53 14.91
N PRO A 639 31.61 -15.44 14.14
CA PRO A 639 31.81 -14.38 13.18
C PRO A 639 30.75 -14.42 12.06
N PHE A 640 30.37 -13.25 11.55
CA PHE A 640 29.46 -13.13 10.41
C PHE A 640 30.04 -13.85 9.19
N SER A 641 29.43 -14.96 8.79
CA SER A 641 29.90 -15.82 7.69
C SER A 641 28.73 -16.22 6.80
N PRO A 642 28.37 -15.36 5.83
CA PRO A 642 27.25 -15.63 4.94
C PRO A 642 27.57 -16.71 3.90
N ALA A 643 26.56 -17.54 3.62
CA ALA A 643 26.58 -18.51 2.53
C ALA A 643 25.68 -18.05 1.36
N LYS A 644 25.82 -18.66 0.19
CA LYS A 644 24.86 -18.46 -0.90
C LYS A 644 23.52 -19.03 -0.46
N TYR A 645 22.44 -18.24 -0.66
CA TYR A 645 21.09 -18.73 -0.40
C TYR A 645 20.72 -19.83 -1.39
N ALA A 646 20.24 -20.94 -0.87
CA ALA A 646 19.60 -22.00 -1.62
C ALA A 646 18.22 -22.24 -1.01
N PHE A 647 17.23 -22.47 -1.83
CA PHE A 647 15.88 -22.77 -1.35
C PHE A 647 15.94 -24.03 -0.48
N SER A 648 15.70 -23.86 0.81
CA SER A 648 15.89 -24.91 1.83
C SER A 648 14.62 -25.66 2.18
N GLY A 649 13.85 -26.06 1.17
CA GLY A 649 12.68 -26.90 1.38
C GLY A 649 11.36 -26.15 1.60
N PRO A 650 10.23 -26.83 1.53
CA PRO A 650 8.93 -26.21 1.58
C PRO A 650 8.56 -25.85 3.02
N HIS A 651 8.55 -24.55 3.32
CA HIS A 651 7.82 -24.03 4.45
C HIS A 651 6.41 -23.70 4.03
N GLY A 652 5.41 -24.22 4.70
CA GLY A 652 4.02 -24.04 4.30
C GLY A 652 3.01 -24.49 5.34
N THR A 653 1.76 -24.39 4.95
CA THR A 653 0.63 -24.68 5.80
C THR A 653 -0.28 -25.69 5.14
N PHE A 654 -0.71 -26.68 5.91
CA PHE A 654 -1.81 -27.56 5.54
C PHE A 654 -3.15 -26.87 5.84
N VAL A 655 -4.10 -27.03 4.94
CA VAL A 655 -5.47 -26.53 5.08
C VAL A 655 -6.39 -27.74 5.08
N PRO A 656 -7.28 -27.93 6.09
CA PRO A 656 -8.09 -29.14 6.25
C PRO A 656 -9.34 -29.16 5.35
N PHE A 657 -9.24 -28.58 4.17
CA PHE A 657 -10.24 -28.67 3.11
C PHE A 657 -9.54 -28.62 1.76
N ALA A 658 -10.18 -29.14 0.74
CA ALA A 658 -9.66 -29.09 -0.59
C ALA A 658 -9.93 -27.71 -1.23
N LEU A 659 -8.96 -27.20 -2.00
CA LEU A 659 -9.14 -26.05 -2.87
C LEU A 659 -9.68 -26.46 -4.25
N THR A 660 -9.88 -27.73 -4.48
CA THR A 660 -10.47 -28.27 -5.71
C THR A 660 -11.93 -27.85 -5.82
N GLN A 661 -12.34 -27.52 -7.03
CA GLN A 661 -13.73 -27.17 -7.34
C GLN A 661 -14.42 -28.36 -7.99
N SER A 662 -15.62 -28.67 -7.53
CA SER A 662 -16.49 -29.64 -8.17
C SER A 662 -17.79 -28.96 -8.53
N TYR A 663 -18.16 -29.06 -9.79
CA TYR A 663 -19.43 -28.54 -10.30
C TYR A 663 -20.41 -29.70 -10.45
N VAL A 664 -21.58 -29.57 -9.81
CA VAL A 664 -22.70 -30.47 -10.03
C VAL A 664 -23.79 -29.70 -10.77
N ILE A 665 -23.95 -29.98 -12.04
CA ILE A 665 -25.02 -29.42 -12.85
C ILE A 665 -26.19 -30.37 -12.80
N LYS A 666 -27.33 -29.97 -12.24
CA LYS A 666 -28.55 -30.75 -12.26
C LYS A 666 -29.47 -30.39 -13.41
N LYS A 667 -30.16 -31.38 -13.95
CA LYS A 667 -30.94 -31.40 -15.18
C LYS A 667 -32.33 -30.74 -15.09
N SER A 668 -32.77 -30.18 -13.98
CA SER A 668 -34.12 -29.63 -13.89
C SER A 668 -34.19 -28.23 -13.36
N ALA A 669 -35.14 -27.43 -13.83
CA ALA A 669 -35.41 -26.06 -13.43
C ALA A 669 -35.65 -25.86 -11.91
N ASP A 670 -35.86 -26.93 -11.18
CA ASP A 670 -36.16 -26.94 -9.75
C ASP A 670 -34.94 -27.28 -8.85
N ALA A 671 -33.75 -27.36 -9.40
CA ALA A 671 -32.57 -27.78 -8.65
C ALA A 671 -31.72 -26.62 -8.12
N LEU A 672 -31.53 -26.64 -6.83
CA LEU A 672 -30.52 -25.83 -6.14
C LEU A 672 -29.13 -26.24 -6.64
N GLU A 673 -28.36 -25.34 -7.22
CA GLU A 673 -26.94 -25.54 -7.45
C GLU A 673 -26.22 -25.59 -6.10
N ALA A 674 -25.86 -26.76 -5.68
CA ALA A 674 -25.05 -26.94 -4.49
C ALA A 674 -23.58 -26.99 -4.91
N VAL A 675 -22.82 -25.93 -4.67
CA VAL A 675 -21.37 -25.98 -4.70
C VAL A 675 -20.92 -26.69 -3.43
N LEU A 676 -20.58 -27.95 -3.55
CA LEU A 676 -20.02 -28.71 -2.43
C LEU A 676 -18.52 -28.51 -2.40
N VAL A 677 -18.03 -28.01 -1.27
CA VAL A 677 -16.60 -28.03 -0.97
C VAL A 677 -16.21 -29.50 -0.74
N PRO A 678 -15.38 -30.09 -1.59
CA PRO A 678 -15.00 -31.48 -1.42
C PRO A 678 -14.17 -31.66 -0.14
N PHE A 679 -14.35 -32.77 0.53
CA PHE A 679 -13.50 -33.16 1.65
C PHE A 679 -12.07 -33.36 1.17
N GLY A 680 -11.09 -32.85 1.91
CA GLY A 680 -9.73 -33.03 1.48
C GLY A 680 -8.73 -32.23 2.27
N ILE A 681 -7.54 -32.11 1.71
CA ILE A 681 -6.41 -31.41 2.30
C ILE A 681 -5.72 -30.59 1.22
N SER A 682 -5.28 -29.42 1.59
CA SER A 682 -4.43 -28.59 0.74
C SER A 682 -3.14 -28.24 1.46
N TYR A 683 -2.09 -28.03 0.68
CA TYR A 683 -0.80 -27.53 1.16
C TYR A 683 -0.44 -26.28 0.41
N ILE A 684 -0.23 -25.17 1.12
CA ILE A 684 0.16 -23.88 0.56
C ILE A 684 1.57 -23.56 1.05
N THR A 685 2.45 -23.23 0.15
CA THR A 685 3.84 -22.86 0.43
C THR A 685 4.24 -21.64 -0.39
N GLY A 686 5.32 -20.98 -0.01
CA GLY A 686 5.86 -19.81 -0.71
C GLY A 686 7.35 -19.62 -0.49
N THR A 687 7.87 -18.52 -1.01
CA THR A 687 9.24 -18.07 -0.75
C THR A 687 9.30 -17.28 0.57
N PRO A 688 10.48 -17.12 1.20
CA PRO A 688 10.63 -16.31 2.41
C PRO A 688 10.24 -14.83 2.25
N TRP A 689 10.07 -14.36 1.02
CA TRP A 689 9.57 -13.03 0.68
C TRP A 689 8.13 -13.04 0.11
N THR A 690 7.35 -14.04 0.48
CA THR A 690 5.93 -14.25 0.23
C THR A 690 5.61 -14.81 -1.17
N TYR A 691 6.07 -14.22 -2.25
CA TYR A 691 5.73 -14.61 -3.63
C TYR A 691 6.90 -15.22 -4.40
N PRO A 692 6.66 -16.18 -5.31
CA PRO A 692 5.36 -16.80 -5.61
C PRO A 692 4.87 -17.76 -4.53
N LEU A 693 3.54 -17.91 -4.43
CA LEU A 693 2.87 -18.93 -3.64
C LEU A 693 2.57 -20.15 -4.50
N PHE A 694 2.73 -21.33 -3.92
CA PHE A 694 2.39 -22.60 -4.55
C PHE A 694 1.30 -23.28 -3.73
N GLY A 695 0.29 -23.79 -4.40
CA GLY A 695 -0.80 -24.55 -3.79
C GLY A 695 -0.89 -25.94 -4.36
N PHE A 696 -1.07 -26.92 -3.49
CA PHE A 696 -1.35 -28.31 -3.86
C PHE A 696 -2.58 -28.73 -3.07
N SER A 697 -3.50 -29.44 -3.71
CA SER A 697 -4.73 -29.87 -3.06
C SER A 697 -5.09 -31.27 -3.54
N ALA A 698 -5.58 -32.06 -2.59
CA ALA A 698 -6.21 -33.34 -2.87
C ALA A 698 -7.58 -33.35 -2.20
N GLY A 699 -8.62 -33.60 -2.96
CA GLY A 699 -9.99 -33.59 -2.50
C GLY A 699 -10.78 -34.81 -2.96
N PHE A 700 -11.84 -35.11 -2.22
CA PHE A 700 -12.81 -36.15 -2.57
C PHE A 700 -14.22 -35.55 -2.48
N ASN A 701 -14.98 -35.73 -3.52
CA ASN A 701 -16.38 -35.34 -3.55
C ASN A 701 -17.27 -36.60 -3.42
N PRO A 702 -17.92 -36.79 -2.29
CA PRO A 702 -18.75 -37.99 -2.08
C PRO A 702 -20.04 -38.02 -2.90
N LEU A 703 -20.47 -36.91 -3.47
CA LEU A 703 -21.67 -36.85 -4.31
C LEU A 703 -21.41 -37.26 -5.75
N THR A 704 -20.21 -36.97 -6.23
CA THR A 704 -19.76 -37.33 -7.59
C THR A 704 -18.85 -38.56 -7.57
N GLU A 705 -18.60 -39.11 -6.36
CA GLU A 705 -17.69 -40.25 -6.14
C GLU A 705 -16.32 -40.06 -6.82
N SER A 706 -15.86 -38.82 -6.84
CA SER A 706 -14.65 -38.43 -7.55
C SER A 706 -13.57 -37.85 -6.63
N ALA A 707 -12.31 -38.12 -6.95
CA ALA A 707 -11.12 -37.54 -6.31
C ALA A 707 -10.49 -36.53 -7.25
N ALA A 708 -10.09 -35.40 -6.72
CA ALA A 708 -9.45 -34.33 -7.50
C ALA A 708 -8.09 -33.96 -6.92
N LEU A 709 -7.12 -33.73 -7.80
CA LEU A 709 -5.81 -33.18 -7.49
C LEU A 709 -5.67 -31.81 -8.15
N LEU A 710 -5.20 -30.82 -7.40
CA LEU A 710 -4.94 -29.49 -7.90
C LEU A 710 -3.52 -29.08 -7.60
N ALA A 711 -2.88 -28.44 -8.57
CA ALA A 711 -1.63 -27.72 -8.39
C ALA A 711 -1.79 -26.30 -8.94
N GLY A 712 -1.30 -25.32 -8.21
CA GLY A 712 -1.40 -23.91 -8.62
C GLY A 712 -0.23 -23.07 -8.18
N ILE A 713 -0.06 -21.94 -8.87
CA ILE A 713 0.92 -20.91 -8.57
C ILE A 713 0.24 -19.55 -8.63
N TYR A 714 0.54 -18.70 -7.66
CA TYR A 714 0.10 -17.31 -7.61
C TYR A 714 1.28 -16.40 -7.30
N GLY A 715 1.38 -15.27 -8.01
CA GLY A 715 2.45 -14.31 -7.78
C GLY A 715 2.22 -12.97 -8.45
N GLY A 716 3.18 -12.08 -8.27
CA GLY A 716 3.15 -10.77 -8.90
C GLY A 716 3.86 -9.68 -8.11
N THR A 717 3.56 -8.45 -8.47
CA THR A 717 4.07 -7.24 -7.84
C THR A 717 2.93 -6.47 -7.16
N PRO A 718 2.47 -6.90 -5.99
CA PRO A 718 1.21 -6.42 -5.40
C PRO A 718 1.19 -4.91 -5.09
N GLN A 719 2.35 -4.30 -4.84
CA GLN A 719 2.43 -2.87 -4.54
C GLN A 719 2.30 -1.99 -5.77
N THR A 720 2.85 -2.40 -6.90
CA THR A 720 2.82 -1.62 -8.14
C THR A 720 1.73 -2.07 -9.10
N GLU A 721 1.14 -3.24 -8.88
CA GLU A 721 0.22 -3.90 -9.79
C GLU A 721 0.78 -4.07 -11.22
N LEU A 722 2.13 -3.94 -11.38
CA LEU A 722 2.77 -4.08 -12.69
C LEU A 722 2.55 -5.46 -13.28
N LEU A 723 2.50 -6.48 -12.45
CA LEU A 723 2.19 -7.85 -12.84
C LEU A 723 1.45 -8.55 -11.71
N SER A 724 0.40 -9.27 -12.05
CA SER A 724 -0.24 -10.25 -11.20
C SER A 724 -0.57 -11.46 -12.05
N TYR A 725 -0.33 -12.64 -11.56
CA TYR A 725 -0.63 -13.87 -12.27
C TYR A 725 -1.06 -14.98 -11.33
N TYR A 726 -1.93 -15.83 -11.83
CA TYR A 726 -2.11 -17.16 -11.28
C TYR A 726 -2.24 -18.18 -12.41
N ALA A 727 -1.79 -19.38 -12.15
CA ALA A 727 -2.04 -20.53 -12.99
C ALA A 727 -2.39 -21.72 -12.12
N LEU A 728 -3.36 -22.49 -12.54
CA LEU A 728 -3.76 -23.71 -11.85
C LEU A 728 -4.08 -24.83 -12.84
N LEU A 729 -3.86 -26.04 -12.39
CA LEU A 729 -4.24 -27.26 -13.07
C LEU A 729 -4.93 -28.19 -12.06
N GLN A 730 -6.10 -28.62 -12.39
CA GLN A 730 -6.86 -29.62 -11.62
C GLN A 730 -7.12 -30.85 -12.48
N VAL A 731 -6.99 -32.02 -11.90
CA VAL A 731 -7.32 -33.31 -12.54
C VAL A 731 -8.25 -34.05 -11.61
N GLU A 732 -9.32 -34.59 -12.14
CA GLU A 732 -10.34 -35.32 -11.42
C GLU A 732 -10.42 -36.77 -11.92
N PHE A 733 -10.59 -37.69 -10.98
CA PHE A 733 -10.69 -39.13 -11.19
C PHE A 733 -11.94 -39.65 -10.53
N ASP A 734 -12.63 -40.59 -11.14
CA ASP A 734 -13.70 -41.39 -10.57
C ASP A 734 -13.26 -42.87 -10.43
N LEU A 735 -14.19 -43.72 -10.09
CA LEU A 735 -13.94 -45.17 -9.92
C LEU A 735 -13.49 -45.84 -11.23
N ASP A 736 -13.85 -45.26 -12.39
CA ASP A 736 -13.52 -45.77 -13.71
C ASP A 736 -12.19 -45.19 -14.24
N GLY A 737 -11.55 -44.33 -13.47
CA GLY A 737 -10.26 -43.70 -13.78
C GLY A 737 -10.32 -42.20 -14.00
N TYR A 738 -9.64 -41.73 -15.05
CA TYR A 738 -9.61 -40.29 -15.40
C TYR A 738 -10.98 -39.80 -15.85
N LYS A 739 -11.43 -38.71 -15.23
CA LYS A 739 -12.72 -38.09 -15.52
C LYS A 739 -12.57 -36.79 -16.30
N GLN A 740 -11.82 -35.84 -15.76
CA GLN A 740 -11.69 -34.51 -16.33
C GLN A 740 -10.43 -33.77 -15.87
N ALA A 741 -10.04 -32.76 -16.64
CA ALA A 741 -9.01 -31.82 -16.25
C ALA A 741 -9.48 -30.37 -16.48
N TYR A 742 -9.05 -29.49 -15.61
CA TYR A 742 -9.29 -28.07 -15.72
C TYR A 742 -7.97 -27.32 -15.55
N GLY A 743 -7.71 -26.37 -16.42
CA GLY A 743 -6.56 -25.47 -16.32
C GLY A 743 -7.01 -24.02 -16.44
N ALA A 744 -6.41 -23.14 -15.65
CA ALA A 744 -6.66 -21.72 -15.76
C ALA A 744 -5.34 -20.94 -15.68
N LEU A 745 -5.25 -19.90 -16.48
CA LEU A 745 -4.17 -18.92 -16.46
C LEU A 745 -4.78 -17.52 -16.47
N ASN A 746 -4.41 -16.72 -15.48
CA ASN A 746 -4.74 -15.32 -15.45
C ASN A 746 -3.45 -14.51 -15.33
N VAL A 747 -3.28 -13.53 -16.19
CA VAL A 747 -2.16 -12.59 -16.15
C VAL A 747 -2.73 -11.19 -16.30
N SER A 748 -2.46 -10.33 -15.34
CA SER A 748 -2.83 -8.92 -15.41
C SER A 748 -1.62 -8.03 -15.20
N SER A 749 -1.63 -6.88 -15.85
CA SER A 749 -0.56 -5.89 -15.78
C SER A 749 -1.14 -4.48 -15.79
N LYS A 750 -0.60 -3.60 -14.92
CA LYS A 750 -0.85 -2.16 -14.97
C LYS A 750 0.46 -1.42 -15.07
N ILE A 751 0.65 -0.70 -16.16
CA ILE A 751 1.85 0.09 -16.42
C ILE A 751 1.52 1.55 -16.19
N ALA A 752 2.04 2.14 -15.12
CA ALA A 752 1.84 3.56 -14.83
C ALA A 752 2.58 4.42 -15.86
N LEU A 753 1.86 5.29 -16.56
CA LEU A 753 2.39 6.23 -17.55
C LEU A 753 2.80 7.57 -16.94
N GLY A 754 2.41 7.81 -15.70
CA GLY A 754 2.68 9.02 -14.94
C GLY A 754 1.40 9.74 -14.51
N GLY A 755 1.49 10.53 -13.43
CA GLY A 755 0.33 11.16 -12.82
C GLY A 755 -0.66 10.11 -12.32
N ARG A 756 -1.86 10.08 -12.91
CA ARG A 756 -2.92 9.15 -12.59
C ARG A 756 -3.22 8.14 -13.70
N THR A 757 -2.48 8.21 -14.80
CA THR A 757 -2.76 7.46 -16.02
C THR A 757 -1.97 6.16 -16.05
N TYR A 758 -2.60 5.07 -16.49
CA TYR A 758 -1.98 3.77 -16.66
C TYR A 758 -2.48 3.07 -17.93
N LEU A 759 -1.66 2.13 -18.42
CA LEU A 759 -2.08 1.09 -19.35
C LEU A 759 -2.41 -0.16 -18.55
N SER A 760 -3.50 -0.82 -18.90
CA SER A 760 -3.86 -2.14 -18.37
C SER A 760 -3.70 -3.20 -19.45
N PHE A 761 -3.40 -4.40 -19.01
CA PHE A 761 -3.42 -5.60 -19.82
C PHE A 761 -3.99 -6.72 -18.96
N LEU A 762 -4.88 -7.51 -19.51
CA LEU A 762 -5.46 -8.69 -18.87
C LEU A 762 -5.51 -9.82 -19.89
N GLN A 763 -5.06 -10.99 -19.50
CA GLN A 763 -5.32 -12.24 -20.17
C GLN A 763 -5.89 -13.24 -19.16
N ASN A 764 -7.01 -13.83 -19.52
CA ASN A 764 -7.66 -14.89 -18.76
C ASN A 764 -7.95 -16.03 -19.74
N ALA A 765 -7.20 -17.12 -19.61
CA ALA A 765 -7.34 -18.32 -20.42
C ALA A 765 -7.75 -19.48 -19.51
N GLN A 766 -8.71 -20.27 -19.98
CA GLN A 766 -9.19 -21.45 -19.28
C GLN A 766 -9.29 -22.61 -20.30
N ILE A 767 -8.96 -23.78 -19.85
CA ILE A 767 -9.10 -25.01 -20.61
C ILE A 767 -9.80 -26.06 -19.74
N PHE A 768 -10.76 -26.68 -20.30
CA PHE A 768 -11.48 -27.78 -19.69
C PHE A 768 -11.46 -28.98 -20.64
N GLU A 769 -11.17 -30.16 -20.12
CA GLU A 769 -11.23 -31.41 -20.82
C GLU A 769 -11.98 -32.43 -19.98
N GLY A 770 -12.95 -33.14 -20.54
CA GLY A 770 -13.70 -34.13 -19.79
C GLY A 770 -14.53 -35.07 -20.62
N ARG A 771 -14.92 -36.18 -20.01
CA ARG A 771 -15.91 -37.12 -20.56
C ARG A 771 -17.32 -36.53 -20.44
N GLN A 772 -18.18 -36.94 -21.36
CA GLN A 772 -19.60 -36.61 -21.34
C GLN A 772 -20.27 -37.01 -20.00
N GLY A 773 -21.08 -36.13 -19.46
CA GLY A 773 -21.82 -36.38 -18.19
C GLY A 773 -21.67 -35.28 -17.16
N LEU A 774 -20.62 -34.42 -17.29
CA LEU A 774 -20.45 -33.25 -16.40
C LEU A 774 -21.09 -31.98 -16.94
N ILE A 775 -21.21 -31.86 -18.26
CA ILE A 775 -22.02 -30.88 -18.92
C ILE A 775 -23.19 -31.64 -19.49
N GLU A 776 -24.29 -31.79 -18.71
CA GLU A 776 -25.52 -32.23 -19.30
C GLU A 776 -25.99 -31.16 -20.27
N ILE A 777 -25.83 -31.45 -21.54
CA ILE A 777 -26.38 -30.62 -22.61
C ILE A 777 -27.89 -30.91 -22.61
N PRO A 778 -28.77 -29.90 -22.47
CA PRO A 778 -30.22 -30.10 -22.50
C PRO A 778 -30.66 -30.91 -23.72
N GLU A 779 -31.65 -31.80 -23.54
CA GLU A 779 -32.11 -32.69 -24.63
C GLU A 779 -32.48 -31.96 -25.93
N ASN A 780 -32.91 -30.69 -25.83
CA ASN A 780 -33.25 -29.84 -26.96
C ASN A 780 -32.02 -29.25 -27.71
N SER A 781 -30.81 -29.31 -27.13
CA SER A 781 -29.59 -28.89 -27.78
C SER A 781 -29.00 -29.95 -28.72
N GLU A 782 -29.57 -31.12 -28.75
CA GLU A 782 -29.17 -32.23 -29.62
C GLU A 782 -29.10 -31.85 -31.10
N LYS A 783 -29.99 -30.99 -31.61
CA LYS A 783 -29.95 -30.53 -33.00
C LYS A 783 -28.82 -29.56 -33.29
N PHE A 784 -28.41 -28.78 -32.31
CA PHE A 784 -27.33 -27.81 -32.45
C PHE A 784 -25.93 -28.45 -32.27
N PHE A 785 -25.83 -29.34 -31.33
CA PHE A 785 -24.65 -30.18 -31.08
C PHE A 785 -24.82 -31.57 -31.69
N GLY A 786 -25.60 -31.72 -32.74
CA GLY A 786 -25.91 -33.03 -33.37
C GLY A 786 -24.67 -33.81 -33.79
N ALA A 787 -23.59 -33.09 -34.14
CA ALA A 787 -22.28 -33.70 -34.32
C ALA A 787 -21.56 -34.08 -33.01
N LEU A 788 -22.08 -33.63 -31.89
CA LEU A 788 -21.57 -33.93 -30.53
C LEU A 788 -22.30 -35.12 -29.89
N LYS A 789 -23.28 -35.67 -30.59
CA LYS A 789 -24.00 -36.90 -30.21
C LYS A 789 -23.20 -38.07 -30.70
N SER A 790 -22.33 -38.58 -29.95
CA SER A 790 -21.89 -39.95 -30.07
C SER A 790 -21.53 -40.46 -28.70
N ASP A 791 -21.93 -41.65 -28.49
CA ASP A 791 -21.60 -42.60 -27.43
C ASP A 791 -20.84 -42.08 -26.18
N ASP A 792 -21.11 -42.69 -25.05
CA ASP A 792 -20.60 -42.40 -23.69
C ASP A 792 -19.07 -42.25 -23.55
N GLU A 793 -18.32 -42.32 -24.63
CA GLU A 793 -16.85 -42.25 -24.63
C GLU A 793 -16.22 -40.98 -25.22
N THR A 794 -17.00 -40.00 -25.68
CA THR A 794 -16.43 -38.81 -26.28
C THR A 794 -15.82 -37.84 -25.25
N HIS A 795 -14.52 -37.54 -25.44
CA HIS A 795 -13.85 -36.49 -24.74
C HIS A 795 -14.10 -35.13 -25.42
N ARG A 796 -14.38 -34.11 -24.62
CA ARG A 796 -14.53 -32.72 -25.08
C ARG A 796 -13.45 -31.86 -24.51
N VAL A 797 -12.96 -30.92 -25.29
CA VAL A 797 -12.03 -29.87 -24.86
C VAL A 797 -12.70 -28.52 -25.12
N LEU A 798 -12.92 -27.77 -24.05
CA LEU A 798 -13.40 -26.40 -24.11
C LEU A 798 -12.26 -25.48 -23.76
N PHE A 799 -12.02 -24.48 -24.61
CA PHE A 799 -11.04 -23.43 -24.35
C PHE A 799 -11.72 -22.07 -24.40
N THR A 800 -11.44 -21.24 -23.41
CA THR A 800 -11.85 -19.85 -23.38
C THR A 800 -10.65 -18.96 -23.15
N ASP A 801 -10.52 -17.90 -23.92
CA ASP A 801 -9.48 -16.89 -23.76
C ASP A 801 -10.08 -15.49 -23.87
N ARG A 802 -9.81 -14.66 -22.88
CA ARG A 802 -10.15 -13.24 -22.90
C ARG A 802 -8.88 -12.44 -22.71
N THR A 803 -8.53 -11.66 -23.73
CA THR A 803 -7.41 -10.74 -23.68
C THR A 803 -7.93 -9.31 -23.79
N SER A 804 -7.53 -8.43 -22.92
CA SER A 804 -7.86 -7.00 -23.01
C SER A 804 -6.64 -6.12 -22.84
N ALA A 805 -6.64 -4.98 -23.51
CA ALA A 805 -5.66 -3.93 -23.35
C ALA A 805 -6.35 -2.58 -23.24
N GLY A 806 -6.07 -1.82 -22.21
CA GLY A 806 -6.80 -0.60 -21.90
C GLY A 806 -5.92 0.58 -21.49
N LEU A 807 -6.55 1.75 -21.55
CA LEU A 807 -6.00 3.01 -21.04
C LEU A 807 -6.95 3.52 -19.96
N GLY A 808 -6.41 3.76 -18.79
CA GLY A 808 -7.19 4.19 -17.65
C GLY A 808 -6.56 5.31 -16.84
N THR A 809 -7.38 5.90 -16.00
CA THR A 809 -6.98 6.84 -14.96
C THR A 809 -7.53 6.39 -13.63
N ILE A 810 -6.73 6.45 -12.58
CA ILE A 810 -7.17 6.18 -11.21
C ILE A 810 -6.72 7.30 -10.28
N LYS A 811 -7.64 7.77 -9.49
CA LYS A 811 -7.44 8.72 -8.42
C LYS A 811 -7.61 7.96 -7.10
N LYS A 812 -6.60 8.03 -6.22
CA LYS A 812 -6.70 7.56 -4.85
C LYS A 812 -6.93 8.79 -3.96
N SER A 813 -8.02 8.86 -3.24
CA SER A 813 -8.21 9.91 -2.24
C SER A 813 -7.62 9.46 -0.91
N GLY A 814 -7.05 10.40 -0.16
CA GLY A 814 -6.38 10.08 1.09
C GLY A 814 -7.29 9.77 2.28
N LYS A 815 -8.61 9.66 2.06
CA LYS A 815 -9.59 9.58 3.15
C LYS A 815 -9.89 8.18 3.65
N GLY A 816 -9.68 7.17 2.85
CA GLY A 816 -10.01 5.82 3.22
C GLY A 816 -9.47 4.80 2.22
N PHE A 817 -9.43 3.56 2.62
CA PHE A 817 -8.90 2.46 1.80
C PHE A 817 -9.69 2.25 0.48
N TYR A 818 -10.98 2.60 0.48
CA TYR A 818 -11.89 2.40 -0.65
C TYR A 818 -12.13 3.67 -1.47
N ASP A 819 -11.53 4.79 -1.07
CA ASP A 819 -11.70 6.06 -1.74
C ASP A 819 -10.87 6.13 -3.02
N TYR A 820 -11.42 5.58 -4.09
CA TYR A 820 -10.83 5.71 -5.43
C TYR A 820 -11.89 6.05 -6.46
N SER A 821 -11.50 6.76 -7.48
CA SER A 821 -12.31 6.97 -8.67
C SER A 821 -11.45 6.83 -9.93
N GLY A 822 -12.02 6.31 -10.99
CA GLY A 822 -11.29 6.09 -12.22
C GLY A 822 -12.19 5.81 -13.40
N VAL A 823 -11.59 5.91 -14.58
CA VAL A 823 -12.20 5.55 -15.86
C VAL A 823 -11.17 4.75 -16.63
N GLU A 824 -11.60 3.64 -17.22
CA GLU A 824 -10.80 2.81 -18.11
C GLU A 824 -11.58 2.50 -19.39
N LEU A 825 -10.89 2.61 -20.51
CA LEU A 825 -11.37 2.16 -21.81
C LEU A 825 -10.43 1.07 -22.30
N SER A 826 -10.95 -0.11 -22.55
CA SER A 826 -10.18 -1.28 -22.99
C SER A 826 -10.70 -1.84 -24.30
N ALA A 827 -9.81 -2.28 -25.16
CA ALA A 827 -10.12 -3.16 -26.28
C ALA A 827 -10.09 -4.60 -25.75
N VAL A 828 -11.07 -5.40 -26.10
CA VAL A 828 -11.24 -6.78 -25.65
C VAL A 828 -11.26 -7.69 -26.85
N TYR A 829 -10.48 -8.77 -26.76
CA TYR A 829 -10.55 -9.89 -27.66
C TYR A 829 -10.97 -11.13 -26.87
N MET A 830 -12.01 -11.79 -27.32
CA MET A 830 -12.47 -13.05 -26.74
C MET A 830 -12.42 -14.16 -27.78
N GLN A 831 -11.98 -15.32 -27.35
CA GLN A 831 -11.90 -16.51 -28.17
C GLN A 831 -12.42 -17.68 -27.34
N ASN A 832 -13.45 -18.34 -27.87
CA ASN A 832 -13.99 -19.56 -27.31
C ASN A 832 -14.05 -20.62 -28.40
N TRP A 833 -13.63 -21.82 -28.08
CA TRP A 833 -13.75 -22.94 -28.98
C TRP A 833 -13.95 -24.24 -28.22
N CYS A 834 -14.68 -25.12 -28.82
CA CYS A 834 -14.94 -26.46 -28.33
C CYS A 834 -14.49 -27.45 -29.40
N ALA A 835 -13.76 -28.48 -28.99
CA ALA A 835 -13.40 -29.59 -29.86
C ALA A 835 -13.89 -30.88 -29.26
N CYS A 836 -14.53 -31.71 -30.07
CA CYS A 836 -14.81 -33.09 -29.75
C CYS A 836 -13.68 -33.97 -30.25
N VAL A 837 -13.19 -34.82 -29.36
CA VAL A 837 -12.17 -35.81 -29.71
C VAL A 837 -12.88 -37.13 -29.82
N SER A 838 -13.43 -37.44 -31.00
CA SER A 838 -13.83 -38.79 -31.39
C SER A 838 -12.83 -39.31 -32.37
N GLU A 839 -12.45 -40.60 -32.27
CA GLU A 839 -11.53 -41.19 -33.23
C GLU A 839 -12.09 -41.16 -34.66
N PRO A 840 -11.28 -40.84 -35.67
CA PRO A 840 -10.01 -40.11 -35.78
C PRO A 840 -10.16 -38.66 -36.24
N SER A 841 -11.28 -38.05 -36.11
CA SER A 841 -11.61 -36.71 -36.60
C SER A 841 -11.85 -35.73 -35.48
N TYR A 842 -11.24 -34.52 -35.61
CA TYR A 842 -11.55 -33.37 -34.75
C TYR A 842 -12.63 -32.56 -35.43
N GLU A 843 -13.80 -32.47 -34.83
CA GLU A 843 -14.77 -31.43 -35.18
C GLU A 843 -14.48 -30.20 -34.32
N TYR A 844 -14.18 -29.11 -35.03
CA TYR A 844 -13.85 -27.82 -34.39
C TYR A 844 -15.01 -26.85 -34.64
N ASP A 845 -15.55 -26.32 -33.57
CA ASP A 845 -16.47 -25.18 -33.60
C ASP A 845 -15.91 -24.10 -32.65
N GLY A 846 -15.82 -22.86 -33.19
CA GLY A 846 -15.25 -21.77 -32.40
C GLY A 846 -15.66 -20.41 -32.95
N TYR A 847 -15.63 -19.43 -32.07
CA TYR A 847 -15.90 -18.04 -32.42
C TYR A 847 -14.86 -17.10 -31.82
N GLN A 848 -14.65 -15.99 -32.51
CA GLN A 848 -13.76 -14.91 -32.11
C GLN A 848 -14.54 -13.61 -32.03
N ASN A 849 -14.34 -12.88 -30.95
CA ASN A 849 -15.03 -11.64 -30.68
C ASN A 849 -14.04 -10.52 -30.43
N ILE A 850 -14.33 -9.35 -31.00
CA ILE A 850 -13.61 -8.11 -30.72
C ILE A 850 -14.59 -7.10 -30.14
N GLY A 851 -14.25 -6.53 -29.00
CA GLY A 851 -15.10 -5.59 -28.29
C GLY A 851 -14.35 -4.42 -27.70
N LEU A 852 -15.10 -3.49 -27.17
CA LEU A 852 -14.62 -2.35 -26.39
C LEU A 852 -15.30 -2.36 -25.01
N ASP A 853 -14.50 -2.37 -23.96
CA ASP A 853 -14.97 -2.23 -22.60
C ASP A 853 -14.77 -0.78 -22.13
N PHE A 854 -15.79 -0.21 -21.55
CA PHE A 854 -15.69 1.05 -20.85
C PHE A 854 -16.05 0.84 -19.38
N THR A 855 -15.14 1.16 -18.49
CA THR A 855 -15.35 1.06 -17.04
C THR A 855 -15.13 2.42 -16.39
N ALA A 856 -16.14 2.94 -15.71
CA ALA A 856 -16.04 4.08 -14.83
C ALA A 856 -16.26 3.61 -13.38
N LYS A 857 -15.32 3.86 -12.50
CA LYS A 857 -15.41 3.51 -11.08
C LYS A 857 -15.34 4.78 -10.26
N ASN A 858 -16.30 4.97 -9.36
CA ASN A 858 -16.29 6.05 -8.38
C ASN A 858 -16.73 5.48 -7.03
N SER A 859 -15.91 5.61 -6.01
CA SER A 859 -16.25 5.15 -4.66
C SER A 859 -17.44 5.89 -4.03
N ALA A 860 -17.77 7.07 -4.53
CA ALA A 860 -18.84 7.90 -3.98
C ALA A 860 -20.18 7.74 -4.69
N LEU A 861 -20.20 7.43 -5.99
CA LEU A 861 -21.41 7.37 -6.83
C LEU A 861 -21.12 6.63 -8.13
N LEU A 862 -21.85 5.55 -8.41
CA LEU A 862 -22.05 4.92 -9.70
C LEU A 862 -20.76 4.46 -10.44
N PRO A 863 -20.25 3.24 -10.26
CA PRO A 863 -19.52 2.59 -11.33
C PRO A 863 -20.48 2.32 -12.48
N LEU A 864 -20.21 2.93 -13.61
CA LEU A 864 -20.83 2.59 -14.87
C LEU A 864 -19.90 1.62 -15.60
N PHE A 865 -20.34 0.43 -15.85
CA PHE A 865 -19.69 -0.53 -16.72
C PHE A 865 -20.49 -0.63 -18.01
N ALA A 866 -19.85 -0.45 -19.14
CA ALA A 866 -20.46 -0.65 -20.44
C ALA A 866 -19.50 -1.47 -21.30
N GLU A 867 -19.96 -2.60 -21.79
CA GLU A 867 -19.21 -3.48 -22.68
C GLU A 867 -19.99 -3.59 -24.00
N VAL A 868 -19.35 -3.25 -25.10
CA VAL A 868 -19.93 -3.32 -26.44
C VAL A 868 -19.10 -4.30 -27.24
N PHE A 869 -19.71 -5.37 -27.69
CA PHE A 869 -19.08 -6.39 -28.52
C PHE A 869 -19.49 -6.27 -29.98
N LEU A 870 -18.52 -6.31 -30.86
CA LEU A 870 -18.70 -6.41 -32.30
C LEU A 870 -18.11 -7.73 -32.79
N PHE A 871 -18.92 -8.60 -33.35
CA PHE A 871 -18.46 -9.92 -33.81
C PHE A 871 -18.26 -9.94 -35.34
N PRO A 872 -17.03 -10.15 -35.82
CA PRO A 872 -16.74 -10.13 -37.26
C PRO A 872 -16.92 -11.47 -37.97
N SER A 873 -17.41 -12.52 -37.30
CA SER A 873 -17.62 -13.81 -37.97
C SER A 873 -18.95 -13.87 -38.74
N LYS A 874 -19.25 -14.98 -39.42
CA LYS A 874 -20.44 -15.18 -40.28
C LYS A 874 -21.81 -14.85 -39.63
N SER A 875 -21.82 -14.51 -38.35
CA SER A 875 -22.96 -13.98 -37.61
C SER A 875 -22.58 -12.65 -36.96
N TYR A 876 -23.46 -11.68 -37.00
CA TYR A 876 -23.28 -10.39 -36.35
C TYR A 876 -23.98 -10.41 -35.01
N PHE A 877 -23.22 -10.15 -33.96
CA PHE A 877 -23.80 -9.91 -32.66
C PHE A 877 -23.44 -8.50 -32.24
N LEU A 878 -24.41 -7.68 -31.93
CA LEU A 878 -24.23 -6.41 -31.28
C LEU A 878 -24.87 -6.51 -29.90
N GLY A 879 -24.07 -6.52 -28.87
CA GLY A 879 -24.54 -6.52 -27.52
C GLY A 879 -24.05 -5.29 -26.75
N ALA A 880 -24.88 -4.75 -25.90
CA ALA A 880 -24.46 -3.75 -24.93
C ALA A 880 -24.83 -4.23 -23.53
N LEU A 881 -23.84 -4.34 -22.67
CA LEU A 881 -24.01 -4.57 -21.24
C LEU A 881 -23.81 -3.24 -20.53
N ALA A 882 -24.83 -2.74 -19.84
CA ALA A 882 -24.69 -1.61 -18.94
C ALA A 882 -24.94 -2.09 -17.51
N GLU A 883 -23.90 -2.09 -16.71
CA GLU A 883 -24.00 -2.30 -15.27
C GLU A 883 -24.01 -0.95 -14.56
N CYS A 884 -25.04 -0.71 -13.77
CA CYS A 884 -25.18 0.51 -12.99
C CYS A 884 -25.26 0.16 -11.50
N VAL A 885 -24.35 0.70 -10.73
CA VAL A 885 -24.44 0.65 -9.27
C VAL A 885 -25.24 1.85 -8.79
N PHE A 886 -26.49 1.62 -8.41
CA PHE A 886 -27.42 2.67 -7.98
C PHE A 886 -27.06 3.30 -6.65
N LEU A 887 -26.50 2.53 -5.74
CA LEU A 887 -26.14 2.95 -4.41
C LEU A 887 -24.98 2.10 -3.89
N THR A 888 -23.85 2.72 -3.65
CA THR A 888 -22.82 2.15 -2.77
C THR A 888 -22.73 3.05 -1.55
N LYS A 889 -23.10 2.53 -0.41
CA LYS A 889 -22.89 3.20 0.86
C LYS A 889 -21.80 2.46 1.62
N GLU A 890 -20.70 3.15 1.84
CA GLU A 890 -19.68 2.68 2.79
C GLU A 890 -20.23 2.89 4.20
N ILE A 891 -20.29 1.80 4.95
CA ILE A 891 -20.66 1.85 6.35
C ILE A 891 -19.38 2.21 7.11
N GLN A 892 -19.12 3.50 7.26
CA GLN A 892 -17.93 4.03 7.91
C GLN A 892 -17.87 3.74 9.42
N LYS A 893 -18.96 3.23 9.99
CA LYS A 893 -18.99 2.88 11.41
C LYS A 893 -19.47 1.46 11.51
N SER A 894 -18.57 0.58 11.93
CA SER A 894 -18.92 -0.81 12.21
C SER A 894 -20.14 -0.84 13.14
N THR A 895 -21.32 -1.04 12.56
CA THR A 895 -22.56 -1.22 13.33
C THR A 895 -22.74 -2.66 13.78
N VAL A 896 -21.96 -3.58 13.20
CA VAL A 896 -21.98 -4.98 13.56
C VAL A 896 -21.08 -5.16 14.78
N LYS A 897 -21.68 -5.39 15.93
CA LYS A 897 -20.96 -5.69 17.19
C LYS A 897 -20.35 -7.09 17.21
N MET A 898 -19.90 -7.58 16.08
CA MET A 898 -19.15 -8.85 16.04
C MET A 898 -17.67 -8.56 16.28
N PRO A 899 -17.02 -9.26 17.19
CA PRO A 899 -15.65 -8.92 17.62
C PRO A 899 -14.58 -9.10 16.53
N PHE A 900 -14.88 -9.82 15.45
CA PHE A 900 -13.94 -10.14 14.37
C PHE A 900 -14.47 -9.86 12.97
N LEU A 901 -15.66 -9.29 12.85
CA LEU A 901 -16.23 -8.89 11.57
C LEU A 901 -16.76 -7.47 11.66
N TYR A 902 -16.53 -6.68 10.65
CA TYR A 902 -17.24 -5.43 10.48
C TYR A 902 -17.84 -5.33 9.07
N ALA A 903 -19.03 -4.75 9.00
CA ALA A 903 -19.66 -4.43 7.74
C ALA A 903 -19.03 -3.15 7.21
N ASN A 904 -18.43 -3.20 6.02
CA ASN A 904 -17.74 -2.06 5.47
C ASN A 904 -18.37 -1.54 4.17
N ARG A 905 -19.24 -2.29 3.54
CA ARG A 905 -19.90 -1.83 2.31
C ARG A 905 -21.27 -2.44 2.13
N PHE A 906 -22.22 -1.61 1.73
CA PHE A 906 -23.49 -2.01 1.14
C PHE A 906 -23.54 -1.53 -0.30
N THR A 907 -23.89 -2.38 -1.24
CA THR A 907 -24.01 -2.04 -2.65
C THR A 907 -25.37 -2.49 -3.16
N LEU A 908 -26.11 -1.58 -3.79
CA LEU A 908 -27.26 -1.87 -4.61
C LEU A 908 -26.86 -1.64 -6.07
N SER A 909 -26.90 -2.67 -6.87
CA SER A 909 -26.49 -2.63 -8.26
C SER A 909 -27.51 -3.29 -9.14
N GLY A 910 -27.51 -2.93 -10.40
CA GLY A 910 -28.29 -3.60 -11.42
C GLY A 910 -27.56 -3.54 -12.74
N TYR A 911 -27.76 -4.52 -13.57
CA TYR A 911 -27.36 -4.44 -14.96
C TYR A 911 -28.54 -4.71 -15.88
N TYR A 912 -28.41 -4.16 -17.05
CA TYR A 912 -29.28 -4.46 -18.19
C TYR A 912 -28.38 -4.81 -19.36
N MET A 913 -28.70 -5.88 -20.06
CA MET A 913 -27.98 -6.34 -21.22
C MET A 913 -28.99 -6.57 -22.33
N GLY A 914 -28.86 -5.81 -23.44
CA GLY A 914 -29.58 -6.02 -24.66
C GLY A 914 -28.68 -6.64 -25.71
N LYS A 915 -29.06 -7.71 -26.33
CA LYS A 915 -28.34 -8.40 -27.39
C LYS A 915 -29.15 -8.45 -28.66
N PHE A 916 -28.54 -8.05 -29.77
CA PHE A 916 -29.09 -8.25 -31.13
C PHE A 916 -28.22 -9.32 -31.80
N THR A 917 -28.83 -10.36 -32.28
CA THR A 917 -28.13 -11.41 -33.02
C THR A 917 -28.76 -11.58 -34.40
N HIS A 918 -27.93 -11.84 -35.40
CA HIS A 918 -28.38 -12.17 -36.76
C HIS A 918 -27.60 -13.36 -37.27
N GLY A 919 -28.28 -14.41 -37.59
CA GLY A 919 -27.78 -15.57 -38.36
C GLY A 919 -26.82 -16.46 -37.62
N TRP A 920 -26.66 -17.59 -38.19
CA TRP A 920 -25.74 -18.71 -37.95
C TRP A 920 -24.71 -18.62 -36.83
N ARG A 921 -24.90 -19.44 -35.84
CA ARG A 921 -23.88 -19.93 -34.94
C ARG A 921 -23.30 -18.87 -34.03
N THR A 922 -23.30 -19.31 -32.83
CA THR A 922 -22.24 -19.17 -31.89
C THR A 922 -22.38 -18.04 -30.94
N TYR A 923 -23.21 -18.19 -30.02
CA TYR A 923 -22.95 -17.65 -28.70
C TYR A 923 -23.10 -18.76 -27.66
N MET A 924 -22.02 -19.30 -27.22
CA MET A 924 -21.98 -19.99 -25.93
C MET A 924 -21.52 -18.98 -24.90
N ASP A 925 -22.45 -18.41 -24.18
CA ASP A 925 -22.13 -17.66 -22.97
C ASP A 925 -21.73 -18.67 -21.90
N SER A 926 -20.56 -18.52 -21.30
CA SER A 926 -20.11 -19.35 -20.21
C SER A 926 -21.02 -19.34 -18.97
N TRP A 927 -22.04 -18.47 -18.99
CA TRP A 927 -23.00 -18.29 -17.91
C TRP A 927 -24.33 -19.01 -18.12
N SER A 928 -24.60 -19.55 -19.29
CA SER A 928 -25.94 -20.08 -19.61
C SER A 928 -25.95 -21.22 -20.62
N VAL A 929 -25.14 -22.21 -20.43
CA VAL A 929 -25.14 -23.44 -21.25
C VAL A 929 -26.49 -24.12 -21.24
N LEU A 930 -27.30 -23.90 -20.23
CA LEU A 930 -28.61 -24.57 -20.05
C LEU A 930 -29.74 -23.98 -20.86
N ASP A 931 -29.76 -22.66 -21.16
CA ASP A 931 -30.84 -21.98 -21.86
C ASP A 931 -30.52 -21.68 -23.33
N THR A 932 -29.32 -21.99 -23.76
CA THR A 932 -28.83 -21.66 -25.10
C THR A 932 -29.44 -22.52 -26.22
N ALA A 933 -29.98 -23.64 -25.91
CA ALA A 933 -30.44 -24.58 -26.93
C ALA A 933 -31.61 -24.09 -27.75
N ASP A 934 -32.64 -23.59 -27.07
CA ASP A 934 -33.81 -23.05 -27.78
C ASP A 934 -33.50 -21.70 -28.43
N TYR A 935 -32.66 -20.90 -27.77
CA TYR A 935 -32.15 -19.66 -28.28
C TYR A 935 -31.37 -19.85 -29.58
N MET A 936 -30.51 -20.85 -29.62
CA MET A 936 -29.71 -21.20 -30.79
C MET A 936 -30.55 -21.77 -31.96
N ARG A 937 -31.70 -22.37 -31.67
CA ARG A 937 -32.62 -22.82 -32.69
C ARG A 937 -33.16 -21.65 -33.52
N TYR A 938 -33.50 -20.53 -32.89
CA TYR A 938 -33.94 -19.30 -33.60
C TYR A 938 -32.81 -18.67 -34.42
N LEU A 939 -31.60 -18.70 -33.93
CA LEU A 939 -30.44 -18.20 -34.67
C LEU A 939 -30.14 -18.99 -35.94
N CYS A 940 -30.37 -20.31 -35.92
CA CYS A 940 -30.16 -21.18 -37.10
C CYS A 940 -31.19 -20.98 -38.21
N GLU A 941 -32.32 -20.35 -37.91
CA GLU A 941 -33.38 -20.05 -38.90
C GLU A 941 -33.15 -18.73 -39.64
N GLY A 942 -32.12 -17.96 -39.35
CA GLY A 942 -31.70 -16.78 -40.11
C GLY A 942 -32.42 -15.48 -39.77
N ASP A 943 -33.21 -15.45 -38.72
CA ASP A 943 -33.95 -14.28 -38.28
C ASP A 943 -33.13 -13.37 -37.35
N PHE A 944 -33.47 -12.07 -37.36
CA PHE A 944 -32.99 -11.11 -36.38
C PHE A 944 -33.64 -11.35 -35.04
N TYR A 945 -32.84 -11.47 -34.03
CA TYR A 945 -33.32 -11.74 -32.71
C TYR A 945 -32.79 -10.73 -31.66
N TYR A 946 -33.69 -10.24 -30.81
CA TYR A 946 -33.39 -9.37 -29.69
C TYR A 946 -33.66 -10.11 -28.37
N TYR A 947 -32.70 -10.00 -27.47
CA TYR A 947 -32.76 -10.66 -26.20
C TYR A 947 -32.41 -9.68 -25.08
N ASP A 948 -33.22 -9.67 -24.02
CA ASP A 948 -33.03 -8.82 -22.84
C ASP A 948 -32.71 -9.63 -21.62
N GLU A 949 -31.73 -9.16 -20.89
CA GLU A 949 -31.40 -9.67 -19.59
C GLU A 949 -31.31 -8.50 -18.61
N ALA A 950 -31.91 -8.63 -17.45
CA ALA A 950 -31.83 -7.64 -16.38
C ALA A 950 -31.55 -8.32 -15.05
N CYS A 951 -30.74 -7.71 -14.27
CA CYS A 951 -30.43 -8.19 -12.91
C CYS A 951 -30.42 -7.02 -11.93
N LEU A 952 -31.09 -7.20 -10.81
CA LEU A 952 -31.01 -6.32 -9.65
C LEU A 952 -30.33 -7.09 -8.51
N SER A 953 -29.31 -6.54 -7.92
CA SER A 953 -28.60 -7.18 -6.81
C SER A 953 -28.35 -6.22 -5.67
N ALA A 954 -28.48 -6.73 -4.45
CA ALA A 954 -28.04 -6.07 -3.23
C ALA A 954 -26.95 -6.90 -2.58
N SER A 955 -25.85 -6.29 -2.27
CA SER A 955 -24.75 -6.97 -1.58
C SER A 955 -24.33 -6.26 -0.32
N PHE A 956 -23.85 -7.05 0.63
CA PHE A 956 -23.35 -6.59 1.91
C PHE A 956 -21.98 -7.22 2.17
N MET A 957 -20.96 -6.37 2.19
CA MET A 957 -19.58 -6.81 2.36
C MET A 957 -19.19 -6.80 3.83
N LEU A 958 -18.75 -7.94 4.31
CA LEU A 958 -18.17 -8.14 5.62
C LEU A 958 -16.68 -8.36 5.47
N THR A 959 -15.89 -7.62 6.22
CA THR A 959 -14.44 -7.81 6.28
C THR A 959 -14.07 -8.35 7.65
N PRO A 960 -13.37 -9.48 7.73
CA PRO A 960 -12.80 -9.94 8.99
C PRO A 960 -11.79 -8.92 9.51
N ASN A 961 -11.93 -8.57 10.77
CA ASN A 961 -10.94 -7.77 11.47
C ASN A 961 -9.87 -8.70 12.07
N ILE A 962 -9.13 -9.35 11.20
CA ILE A 962 -8.08 -10.31 11.56
C ILE A 962 -6.76 -9.56 11.58
N GLY A 963 -6.08 -9.63 12.70
CA GLY A 963 -4.80 -8.99 12.91
C GLY A 963 -3.71 -9.48 11.95
N GLY A 964 -2.73 -8.64 11.68
CA GLY A 964 -1.49 -8.98 10.95
C GLY A 964 -1.58 -9.03 9.43
N LEU A 965 -2.75 -8.86 8.83
CA LEU A 965 -2.86 -8.75 7.37
C LEU A 965 -3.01 -7.28 6.99
N SER A 966 -1.99 -6.72 6.37
CA SER A 966 -1.96 -5.34 5.90
C SER A 966 -2.99 -5.02 4.79
N ARG A 967 -3.64 -6.04 4.25
CA ARG A 967 -4.81 -5.97 3.37
C ARG A 967 -5.86 -6.94 3.90
N PRO A 968 -7.15 -6.66 3.77
CA PRO A 968 -8.16 -7.68 4.03
C PRO A 968 -7.94 -8.79 2.99
N ALA A 969 -7.16 -9.80 3.36
CA ALA A 969 -6.91 -10.96 2.54
C ALA A 969 -8.18 -11.79 2.33
N PHE A 970 -9.22 -11.43 3.05
CA PHE A 970 -10.43 -12.21 3.09
C PHE A 970 -11.64 -11.27 3.20
N ARG A 971 -12.55 -11.37 2.27
CA ARG A 971 -13.83 -10.65 2.30
C ARG A 971 -14.94 -11.64 2.13
N PHE A 972 -15.99 -11.47 2.89
CA PHE A 972 -17.21 -12.23 2.73
C PHE A 972 -18.30 -11.28 2.23
N GLU A 973 -18.84 -11.54 1.05
CA GLU A 973 -19.95 -10.80 0.49
C GLU A 973 -21.22 -11.65 0.54
N LEU A 974 -22.25 -11.14 1.18
CA LEU A 974 -23.59 -11.70 1.09
C LEU A 974 -24.34 -10.94 0.02
N LYS A 975 -24.73 -11.63 -1.07
CA LYS A 975 -25.40 -11.04 -2.21
C LYS A 975 -26.76 -11.65 -2.40
N ALA A 976 -27.79 -10.81 -2.42
CA ALA A 976 -29.14 -11.18 -2.86
C ALA A 976 -29.31 -10.65 -4.29
N GLN A 977 -29.77 -11.47 -5.18
CA GLN A 977 -29.88 -11.16 -6.59
C GLN A 977 -31.25 -11.57 -7.10
N PHE A 978 -31.90 -10.69 -7.85
CA PHE A 978 -33.07 -10.98 -8.67
C PHE A 978 -32.64 -10.87 -10.14
N PHE A 979 -32.95 -11.90 -10.92
CA PHE A 979 -32.55 -12.04 -12.30
C PHE A 979 -33.78 -12.24 -13.16
N TYR A 980 -33.80 -11.59 -14.30
CA TYR A 980 -34.84 -11.74 -15.35
C TYR A 980 -34.16 -11.89 -16.70
N ARG A 981 -34.54 -12.87 -17.44
CA ARG A 981 -34.14 -13.08 -18.84
C ARG A 981 -35.41 -13.23 -19.70
N GLN A 982 -35.50 -12.40 -20.74
CA GLN A 982 -36.53 -12.54 -21.73
C GLN A 982 -36.13 -13.65 -22.70
N HIS A 983 -37.07 -14.56 -22.98
CA HIS A 983 -36.90 -15.58 -24.00
C HIS A 983 -37.74 -15.19 -25.22
N PRO A 984 -37.36 -15.63 -26.45
CA PRO A 984 -38.19 -15.44 -27.64
C PRO A 984 -39.60 -15.99 -27.49
N ASP A 985 -39.73 -17.13 -26.86
CA ASP A 985 -40.99 -17.67 -26.43
C ASP A 985 -41.35 -17.09 -25.05
N PRO A 986 -42.44 -16.29 -24.94
CA PRO A 986 -42.82 -15.68 -23.66
C PRO A 986 -43.08 -16.66 -22.54
N ASP A 987 -43.48 -17.90 -22.87
CA ASP A 987 -43.76 -18.94 -21.90
C ASP A 987 -42.47 -19.51 -21.28
N GLN A 988 -41.32 -19.18 -21.85
CA GLN A 988 -40.01 -19.59 -21.36
C GLN A 988 -39.21 -18.44 -20.73
N ASN A 989 -39.85 -17.32 -20.46
CA ASN A 989 -39.19 -16.24 -19.71
C ASN A 989 -38.68 -16.77 -18.36
N HIS A 990 -37.43 -16.48 -18.06
CA HIS A 990 -36.77 -16.96 -16.86
C HIS A 990 -36.74 -15.88 -15.79
N TYR A 991 -37.20 -16.24 -14.60
CA TYR A 991 -37.09 -15.42 -13.39
C TYR A 991 -36.38 -16.23 -12.31
N SER A 992 -35.41 -15.66 -11.68
CA SER A 992 -34.77 -16.29 -10.54
C SER A 992 -34.47 -15.30 -9.43
N ALA A 993 -34.52 -15.77 -8.20
CA ALA A 993 -34.03 -15.05 -7.04
C ALA A 993 -33.02 -15.92 -6.31
N SER A 994 -31.89 -15.39 -5.98
CA SER A 994 -30.82 -16.12 -5.31
C SER A 994 -30.23 -15.31 -4.17
N ILE A 995 -29.76 -16.02 -3.15
CA ILE A 995 -28.92 -15.48 -2.09
C ILE A 995 -27.64 -16.29 -2.11
N CYS A 996 -26.52 -15.64 -2.32
CA CYS A 996 -25.21 -16.29 -2.32
C CYS A 996 -24.24 -15.61 -1.37
N GLY A 997 -23.34 -16.39 -0.80
CA GLY A 997 -22.16 -15.92 -0.09
C GLY A 997 -20.94 -16.06 -1.00
N ILE A 998 -20.22 -14.98 -1.20
CA ILE A 998 -19.00 -14.96 -2.00
C ILE A 998 -17.84 -14.68 -1.06
N THR A 999 -16.85 -15.56 -1.07
CA THR A 999 -15.60 -15.33 -0.35
C THR A 999 -14.53 -14.89 -1.33
N VAL A 1000 -13.94 -13.74 -1.08
CA VAL A 1000 -12.83 -13.21 -1.87
C VAL A 1000 -11.58 -13.25 -1.02
N PHE A 1001 -10.56 -13.96 -1.51
CA PHE A 1001 -9.28 -14.12 -0.85
C PHE A 1001 -8.26 -13.10 -1.34
#